data_dd34ffc83c095624d468a5cf526639ac
#
_entry.id   dd34ffc83c095624d468a5cf526639ac
#
_cell.length_a   1.000
_cell.length_b   1.000
_cell.length_c   1.000
_cell.angle_alpha   90.00
_cell.angle_beta   90.00
_cell.angle_gamma   90.00
#
_symmetry.space_group_name_H-M   'P 1'
#
loop_
_entity.id
_entity.type
_entity.pdbx_description
1 polymer ?
#
loop_
_entity_poly.entity_id
_entity_poly.type
_entity_poly.pdbx_seq_one_letter_code
_entity_poly.pdbx_strand_id
1 'polypeptide(L)'
;MKFFLTLTITLFFGLTPYCQNYKFGKVSKEELEEKSDPQYPDTDATVLYREYNVKFEWTQGSGFSQEIEVFERVKIYKPEGFSWGTVGVKTFNHDKSREELGSLKGYTYNLENGSVEKEKLKSNGIFDERINNYYISNKFTMPNLKAGSVIEYTYKIASPFLQIDDIDLQYTIPIRKEVIELKIPEYFIYNQVSNPQAKISFDYSRDTENVDVVVRGRSGLGTASYDPGMDRTGGHGSSSSSYKNNIFTLDEMNIPPLTVEPLVDNLSNYRAKSIWELAMVNDPNGIPKSYSTTWEDVTKSIYENDAFVNQMNRDGYYESDLSTITDGLDDPLQKMAAIYNFVKSKVRWNQYLGYFPENGVKKAYNEGIGNIGDINLMLISMLKKVNLNANPVLLSTKSNGIPLFPTRYGFNYVIAGVEFNDKLYLMDASAPFSNINMLPGRAMNWQGRLIRPDGTSQGVGLYPGYPSKEQTYVQAEIINGVLEARVRQRKGDHFAREYREEFVNSPLESQISGLKPENEIVEISELEVKDLQSNSENVNLSYKASAPAVIEDINGELYLSPMLFFAQKENPFKAESRDYPVYFGYPFSNKYNINIKIPEGYKVTSLPEGIKANLSNNMGSYTYLAKEVGGMIQLSVELEINAPIILSQDYQFVKAMFTQIVEKENEKVVLTKA
;
A
#
# COMPACT_ATOMS: atom_id res chain seq x y z
N MET A 1 -38.30 -0.38 67.30
CA MET A 1 -38.10 -0.89 65.94
C MET A 1 -38.19 0.31 65.00
N LYS A 2 -37.01 0.94 64.66
CA LYS A 2 -36.96 2.11 63.78
C LYS A 2 -36.44 1.65 62.43
N PHE A 3 -37.26 1.71 61.39
CA PHE A 3 -36.89 1.48 59.99
C PHE A 3 -36.13 2.70 59.48
N PHE A 4 -34.87 2.55 59.07
CA PHE A 4 -34.13 3.49 58.28
C PHE A 4 -34.39 3.22 56.78
N LEU A 5 -35.05 4.13 56.07
CA LEU A 5 -35.25 4.11 54.64
C LEU A 5 -34.05 4.80 53.99
N THR A 6 -33.15 4.02 53.37
CA THR A 6 -32.02 4.59 52.61
C THR A 6 -32.50 4.87 51.19
N LEU A 7 -32.59 6.16 50.84
CA LEU A 7 -32.93 6.65 49.51
C LEU A 7 -31.66 6.64 48.62
N THR A 8 -31.53 5.65 47.74
CA THR A 8 -30.47 5.61 46.75
C THR A 8 -30.85 6.50 45.58
N ILE A 9 -30.22 7.70 45.48
CA ILE A 9 -30.35 8.58 44.31
C ILE A 9 -29.42 8.05 43.22
N THR A 10 -30.01 7.38 42.21
CA THR A 10 -29.31 7.01 40.98
C THR A 10 -29.22 8.23 40.07
N LEU A 11 -28.06 8.86 40.01
CA LEU A 11 -27.80 9.93 39.02
C LEU A 11 -27.75 9.28 37.62
N PHE A 12 -28.84 9.37 36.88
CA PHE A 12 -28.84 9.17 35.44
C PHE A 12 -28.14 10.40 34.80
N PHE A 13 -26.88 10.25 34.44
CA PHE A 13 -26.27 11.14 33.44
C PHE A 13 -26.99 10.85 32.11
N GLY A 14 -27.98 11.68 31.81
CA GLY A 14 -28.60 11.69 30.49
C GLY A 14 -27.55 12.11 29.46
N LEU A 15 -27.08 11.16 28.66
CA LEU A 15 -26.41 11.47 27.40
C LEU A 15 -27.48 12.10 26.48
N THR A 16 -27.58 13.44 26.55
CA THR A 16 -28.28 14.15 25.48
C THR A 16 -27.46 14.00 24.22
N PRO A 17 -28.01 13.48 23.10
CA PRO A 17 -27.33 13.52 21.84
C PRO A 17 -27.11 14.99 21.47
N TYR A 18 -25.90 15.50 21.61
CA TYR A 18 -25.50 16.80 21.07
C TYR A 18 -25.63 16.70 19.55
N CYS A 19 -26.74 17.16 19.00
CA CYS A 19 -26.86 17.44 17.57
C CYS A 19 -26.04 18.69 17.27
N GLN A 20 -24.72 18.52 17.19
CA GLN A 20 -23.81 19.63 16.90
C GLN A 20 -23.94 19.98 15.42
N ASN A 21 -24.42 21.16 15.10
CA ASN A 21 -24.54 21.64 13.72
C ASN A 21 -23.17 22.17 13.28
N TYR A 22 -22.38 21.34 12.65
CA TYR A 22 -21.06 21.68 12.14
C TYR A 22 -21.18 22.66 10.96
N LYS A 23 -20.59 23.84 11.10
CA LYS A 23 -20.50 24.86 10.04
C LYS A 23 -19.04 25.30 9.88
N PHE A 24 -18.58 25.34 8.64
CA PHE A 24 -17.24 25.83 8.33
C PHE A 24 -17.01 27.26 8.90
N GLY A 25 -15.89 27.44 9.55
CA GLY A 25 -15.56 28.74 10.21
C GLY A 25 -16.08 28.90 11.63
N LYS A 26 -16.77 27.89 12.18
CA LYS A 26 -17.44 27.94 13.51
C LYS A 26 -16.99 26.79 14.41
N VAL A 27 -15.75 26.85 14.90
CA VAL A 27 -15.23 25.95 15.93
C VAL A 27 -15.60 26.47 17.31
N SER A 28 -16.13 25.61 18.18
CA SER A 28 -16.53 25.96 19.52
C SER A 28 -15.34 25.90 20.50
N LYS A 29 -15.49 26.55 21.66
CA LYS A 29 -14.48 26.50 22.71
C LYS A 29 -14.41 25.11 23.35
N GLU A 30 -15.55 24.45 23.46
CA GLU A 30 -15.70 23.09 23.97
C GLU A 30 -14.89 22.08 23.13
N GLU A 31 -14.94 22.20 21.77
CA GLU A 31 -14.13 21.38 20.88
C GLU A 31 -12.62 21.58 21.12
N LEU A 32 -12.20 22.80 21.47
CA LEU A 32 -10.79 23.13 21.77
C LEU A 32 -10.36 22.66 23.16
N GLU A 33 -11.26 22.71 24.15
CA GLU A 33 -11.00 22.30 25.54
C GLU A 33 -10.99 20.78 25.72
N GLU A 34 -11.55 20.02 24.79
CA GLU A 34 -11.55 18.55 24.80
C GLU A 34 -10.12 17.99 24.80
N LYS A 35 -9.78 17.17 25.80
CA LYS A 35 -8.43 16.65 26.02
C LYS A 35 -8.17 15.29 25.40
N SER A 36 -9.20 14.48 25.20
CA SER A 36 -9.18 13.15 24.61
C SER A 36 -10.54 12.81 24.04
N ASP A 37 -10.58 11.90 23.06
CA ASP A 37 -11.86 11.41 22.55
C ASP A 37 -12.62 10.61 23.62
N PRO A 38 -13.93 10.84 23.81
CA PRO A 38 -14.72 10.16 24.85
C PRO A 38 -14.82 8.63 24.67
N GLN A 39 -14.78 8.13 23.44
CA GLN A 39 -14.89 6.69 23.13
C GLN A 39 -13.51 6.05 22.89
N TYR A 40 -12.55 6.81 22.39
CA TYR A 40 -11.21 6.38 22.02
C TYR A 40 -10.14 7.25 22.69
N PRO A 41 -10.00 7.20 24.03
CA PRO A 41 -9.16 8.14 24.78
C PRO A 41 -7.67 8.11 24.42
N ASP A 42 -7.21 6.99 23.85
CA ASP A 42 -5.82 6.81 23.46
C ASP A 42 -5.51 7.30 22.03
N THR A 43 -6.52 7.69 21.25
CA THR A 43 -6.31 8.19 19.88
C THR A 43 -5.50 9.49 19.86
N ASP A 44 -4.75 9.71 18.80
CA ASP A 44 -3.93 10.91 18.62
C ASP A 44 -4.73 12.07 18.02
N ALA A 45 -5.80 11.74 17.28
CA ALA A 45 -6.72 12.69 16.66
C ALA A 45 -8.09 12.05 16.46
N THR A 46 -9.12 12.89 16.21
CA THR A 46 -10.48 12.46 15.85
C THR A 46 -11.03 13.37 14.75
N VAL A 47 -11.61 12.79 13.71
CA VAL A 47 -12.45 13.53 12.77
C VAL A 47 -13.76 13.86 13.48
N LEU A 48 -13.95 15.12 13.85
CA LEU A 48 -15.19 15.57 14.51
C LEU A 48 -16.37 15.57 13.54
N TYR A 49 -16.10 15.98 12.29
CA TYR A 49 -17.10 16.05 11.23
C TYR A 49 -16.46 15.89 9.86
N ARG A 50 -17.07 15.08 9.03
CA ARG A 50 -16.75 14.96 7.60
C ARG A 50 -18.02 15.03 6.78
N GLU A 51 -17.99 15.83 5.73
CA GLU A 51 -19.04 15.94 4.72
C GLU A 51 -18.41 15.77 3.35
N TYR A 52 -18.99 14.88 2.52
CA TYR A 52 -18.51 14.56 1.20
C TYR A 52 -19.68 14.50 0.23
N ASN A 53 -19.76 15.47 -0.67
CA ASN A 53 -20.87 15.63 -1.59
C ASN A 53 -20.40 15.44 -3.03
N VAL A 54 -21.12 14.61 -3.80
CA VAL A 54 -20.92 14.39 -5.24
C VAL A 54 -22.19 14.79 -5.97
N LYS A 55 -22.08 15.68 -6.92
CA LYS A 55 -23.21 16.04 -7.79
C LYS A 55 -22.77 16.14 -9.26
N PHE A 56 -23.70 15.83 -10.14
CA PHE A 56 -23.52 16.00 -11.56
C PHE A 56 -24.32 17.22 -12.04
N GLU A 57 -23.67 18.14 -12.72
CA GLU A 57 -24.28 19.33 -13.26
C GLU A 57 -24.27 19.30 -14.79
N TRP A 58 -25.42 19.52 -15.39
CA TRP A 58 -25.53 19.61 -16.83
C TRP A 58 -25.27 21.03 -17.33
N THR A 59 -24.42 21.15 -18.32
CA THR A 59 -24.12 22.43 -18.98
C THR A 59 -24.39 22.30 -20.49
N GLN A 60 -25.14 23.26 -21.02
CA GLN A 60 -25.48 23.28 -22.46
C GLN A 60 -24.21 23.33 -23.34
N GLY A 61 -24.06 22.35 -24.21
CA GLY A 61 -22.91 22.23 -25.14
C GLY A 61 -21.73 21.43 -24.58
N SER A 62 -21.65 21.20 -23.27
CA SER A 62 -20.59 20.40 -22.62
C SER A 62 -21.09 19.08 -22.04
N GLY A 63 -22.41 18.96 -21.80
CA GLY A 63 -22.98 17.78 -21.16
C GLY A 63 -22.88 17.82 -19.64
N PHE A 64 -22.83 16.63 -19.02
CA PHE A 64 -22.67 16.50 -17.57
C PHE A 64 -21.19 16.55 -17.16
N SER A 65 -20.94 17.25 -16.07
CA SER A 65 -19.67 17.25 -15.34
C SER A 65 -19.94 16.96 -13.86
N GLN A 66 -18.95 16.46 -13.15
CA GLN A 66 -19.04 16.13 -11.73
C GLN A 66 -18.41 17.27 -10.89
N GLU A 67 -19.08 17.67 -9.83
CA GLU A 67 -18.50 18.49 -8.75
C GLU A 67 -18.47 17.66 -7.48
N ILE A 68 -17.29 17.58 -6.85
CA ILE A 68 -17.08 16.97 -5.54
C ILE A 68 -16.79 18.08 -4.55
N GLU A 69 -17.51 18.14 -3.45
CA GLU A 69 -17.29 19.11 -2.37
C GLU A 69 -17.00 18.37 -1.07
N VAL A 70 -15.89 18.75 -0.41
CA VAL A 70 -15.45 18.15 0.84
C VAL A 70 -15.33 19.21 1.92
N PHE A 71 -15.85 18.90 3.11
CA PHE A 71 -15.59 19.62 4.34
C PHE A 71 -15.19 18.62 5.42
N GLU A 72 -14.06 18.89 6.07
CA GLU A 72 -13.56 18.05 7.17
C GLU A 72 -13.06 18.90 8.31
N ARG A 73 -13.38 18.48 9.55
CA ARG A 73 -12.92 19.07 10.81
C ARG A 73 -12.28 18.00 11.67
N VAL A 74 -11.02 18.22 12.07
CA VAL A 74 -10.23 17.26 12.83
C VAL A 74 -9.74 17.90 14.13
N LYS A 75 -9.90 17.19 15.24
CA LYS A 75 -9.31 17.50 16.54
C LYS A 75 -7.99 16.74 16.67
N ILE A 76 -6.94 17.44 17.04
CA ILE A 76 -5.61 16.87 17.28
C ILE A 76 -5.38 16.86 18.80
N TYR A 77 -5.14 15.70 19.40
CA TYR A 77 -4.92 15.59 20.84
C TYR A 77 -3.44 15.57 21.21
N LYS A 78 -2.62 14.92 20.39
CA LYS A 78 -1.20 14.64 20.65
C LYS A 78 -0.32 15.02 19.45
N PRO A 79 0.99 15.22 19.65
CA PRO A 79 1.93 15.50 18.54
C PRO A 79 1.94 14.41 17.45
N GLU A 80 1.71 13.15 17.80
CA GLU A 80 1.63 12.01 16.88
C GLU A 80 0.49 12.18 15.86
N GLY A 81 -0.55 12.96 16.20
CA GLY A 81 -1.65 13.33 15.32
C GLY A 81 -1.33 14.45 14.32
N PHE A 82 -0.15 15.08 14.34
CA PHE A 82 0.16 16.23 13.46
C PHE A 82 0.19 15.87 11.98
N SER A 83 0.41 14.60 11.64
CA SER A 83 0.33 14.10 10.25
C SER A 83 -1.04 14.37 9.60
N TRP A 84 -2.12 14.41 10.38
CA TRP A 84 -3.47 14.75 9.92
C TRP A 84 -3.62 16.21 9.49
N GLY A 85 -2.68 17.05 9.80
CA GLY A 85 -2.62 18.44 9.32
C GLY A 85 -2.09 18.59 7.90
N THR A 86 -1.61 17.53 7.26
CA THR A 86 -1.19 17.54 5.86
C THR A 86 -2.13 16.65 5.04
N VAL A 87 -2.81 17.25 4.08
CA VAL A 87 -3.82 16.60 3.24
C VAL A 87 -3.34 16.58 1.79
N GLY A 88 -3.48 15.44 1.12
CA GLY A 88 -3.19 15.28 -0.30
C GLY A 88 -4.45 14.94 -1.08
N VAL A 89 -4.80 15.79 -2.04
CA VAL A 89 -5.94 15.59 -2.93
C VAL A 89 -5.42 15.18 -4.31
N LYS A 90 -5.69 13.94 -4.70
CA LYS A 90 -5.30 13.43 -6.02
C LYS A 90 -6.25 13.96 -7.07
N THR A 91 -5.71 14.50 -8.17
CA THR A 91 -6.49 14.94 -9.34
C THR A 91 -5.88 14.39 -10.62
N PHE A 92 -6.74 14.08 -11.58
CA PHE A 92 -6.32 13.70 -12.93
C PHE A 92 -5.89 14.93 -13.72
N ASN A 93 -4.72 14.85 -14.37
CA ASN A 93 -4.18 15.97 -15.16
C ASN A 93 -3.40 15.44 -16.37
N HIS A 94 -4.11 15.21 -17.48
CA HIS A 94 -3.48 14.75 -18.72
C HIS A 94 -4.14 15.39 -19.94
N ASP A 95 -3.35 15.99 -20.80
CA ASP A 95 -3.77 16.70 -22.01
C ASP A 95 -4.86 17.77 -21.75
N LYS A 96 -6.00 17.63 -22.46
CA LYS A 96 -7.15 18.54 -22.32
C LYS A 96 -8.15 18.08 -21.26
N SER A 97 -8.01 16.85 -20.75
CA SER A 97 -8.88 16.29 -19.74
C SER A 97 -8.19 16.42 -18.37
N ARG A 98 -8.73 17.26 -17.50
CA ARG A 98 -8.18 17.47 -16.17
C ARG A 98 -9.26 17.73 -15.16
N GLU A 99 -8.99 17.35 -13.95
CA GLU A 99 -9.73 17.76 -12.77
C GLU A 99 -9.09 19.02 -12.20
N GLU A 100 -9.91 19.88 -11.66
CA GLU A 100 -9.45 21.15 -11.10
C GLU A 100 -9.83 21.23 -9.61
N LEU A 101 -8.81 21.30 -8.74
CA LEU A 101 -9.01 21.62 -7.34
C LEU A 101 -9.26 23.12 -7.19
N GLY A 102 -10.39 23.48 -6.62
CA GLY A 102 -10.80 24.87 -6.40
C GLY A 102 -11.38 25.11 -5.02
N SER A 103 -11.65 26.38 -4.72
CA SER A 103 -12.31 26.82 -3.50
C SER A 103 -11.65 26.35 -2.18
N LEU A 104 -10.36 25.98 -2.21
CA LEU A 104 -9.63 25.51 -1.02
C LEU A 104 -9.54 26.60 0.04
N LYS A 105 -10.06 26.28 1.22
CA LYS A 105 -9.98 27.10 2.44
C LYS A 105 -9.61 26.18 3.61
N GLY A 106 -8.79 26.68 4.52
CA GLY A 106 -8.43 25.93 5.73
C GLY A 106 -8.12 26.91 6.88
N TYR A 107 -8.37 26.43 8.09
CA TYR A 107 -8.08 27.15 9.32
C TYR A 107 -7.59 26.19 10.41
N THR A 108 -6.61 26.64 11.17
CA THR A 108 -6.21 26.03 12.44
C THR A 108 -6.71 26.90 13.57
N TYR A 109 -7.30 26.28 14.57
CA TYR A 109 -7.78 26.93 15.78
C TYR A 109 -7.00 26.42 16.99
N ASN A 110 -6.51 27.33 17.80
CA ASN A 110 -5.81 27.04 19.04
C ASN A 110 -6.48 27.79 20.20
N LEU A 111 -6.45 27.23 21.39
CA LEU A 111 -6.89 27.92 22.60
C LEU A 111 -5.66 28.50 23.31
N GLU A 112 -5.49 29.81 23.25
CA GLU A 112 -4.39 30.53 23.87
C GLU A 112 -4.89 31.52 24.93
N ASN A 113 -4.44 31.36 26.17
CA ASN A 113 -4.88 32.19 27.31
C ASN A 113 -6.41 32.30 27.46
N GLY A 114 -7.13 31.23 27.12
CA GLY A 114 -8.59 31.15 27.16
C GLY A 114 -9.31 31.79 25.98
N SER A 115 -8.59 32.35 25.00
CA SER A 115 -9.10 32.92 23.76
C SER A 115 -8.87 31.94 22.58
N VAL A 116 -9.82 31.93 21.64
CA VAL A 116 -9.70 31.14 20.42
C VAL A 116 -8.89 31.93 19.39
N GLU A 117 -7.69 31.46 19.10
CA GLU A 117 -6.85 31.97 18.03
C GLU A 117 -7.11 31.19 16.74
N LYS A 118 -7.25 31.92 15.62
CA LYS A 118 -7.59 31.36 14.32
C LYS A 118 -6.54 31.75 13.29
N GLU A 119 -5.86 30.75 12.68
CA GLU A 119 -4.88 30.98 11.63
C GLU A 119 -5.35 30.36 10.29
N LYS A 120 -5.26 31.16 9.22
CA LYS A 120 -5.71 30.77 7.89
C LYS A 120 -4.61 30.04 7.12
N LEU A 121 -4.95 28.96 6.41
CA LEU A 121 -4.10 28.36 5.39
C LEU A 121 -3.75 29.40 4.31
N LYS A 122 -2.46 29.58 4.06
CA LYS A 122 -1.91 30.50 3.07
C LYS A 122 -1.31 29.71 1.90
N SER A 123 -1.04 30.40 0.78
CA SER A 123 -0.48 29.79 -0.43
C SER A 123 0.87 29.11 -0.24
N ASN A 124 1.68 29.54 0.73
CA ASN A 124 2.95 28.88 1.04
C ASN A 124 2.80 27.51 1.74
N GLY A 125 1.60 27.18 2.20
CA GLY A 125 1.27 25.85 2.70
C GLY A 125 0.62 24.94 1.66
N ILE A 126 0.54 25.38 0.39
CA ILE A 126 -0.10 24.62 -0.71
C ILE A 126 0.95 24.34 -1.79
N PHE A 127 1.08 23.10 -2.22
CA PHE A 127 2.04 22.68 -3.23
C PHE A 127 1.53 21.44 -3.95
N ASP A 128 1.95 21.31 -5.21
CA ASP A 128 1.59 20.16 -6.05
C ASP A 128 2.77 19.21 -6.17
N GLU A 129 2.48 17.93 -6.09
CA GLU A 129 3.44 16.84 -6.30
C GLU A 129 2.97 15.96 -7.45
N ARG A 130 3.81 15.79 -8.47
CA ARG A 130 3.49 14.91 -9.59
C ARG A 130 3.60 13.45 -9.16
N ILE A 131 2.48 12.72 -9.24
CA ILE A 131 2.45 11.28 -8.99
C ILE A 131 2.95 10.50 -10.21
N ASN A 132 2.44 10.87 -11.41
CA ASN A 132 2.84 10.31 -12.71
C ASN A 132 2.36 11.25 -13.83
N ASN A 133 2.35 10.80 -15.10
CA ASN A 133 1.89 11.61 -16.22
C ASN A 133 0.39 11.94 -16.22
N TYR A 134 -0.39 11.22 -15.43
CA TYR A 134 -1.85 11.33 -15.39
C TYR A 134 -2.37 11.99 -14.12
N TYR A 135 -1.60 11.97 -13.02
CA TYR A 135 -2.08 12.39 -11.72
C TYR A 135 -1.13 13.34 -11.01
N ILE A 136 -1.73 14.32 -10.35
CA ILE A 136 -1.08 15.26 -9.43
C ILE A 136 -1.69 15.07 -8.05
N SER A 137 -0.86 15.11 -7.00
CA SER A 137 -1.29 15.25 -5.62
C SER A 137 -1.21 16.73 -5.25
N ASN A 138 -2.36 17.37 -5.09
CA ASN A 138 -2.45 18.74 -4.57
C ASN A 138 -2.35 18.64 -3.04
N LYS A 139 -1.22 19.01 -2.47
CA LYS A 139 -0.96 18.92 -1.03
C LYS A 139 -1.14 20.26 -0.36
N PHE A 140 -1.71 20.25 0.85
CA PHE A 140 -1.72 21.44 1.71
C PHE A 140 -1.46 21.05 3.16
N THR A 141 -0.73 21.91 3.87
CA THR A 141 -0.37 21.71 5.28
C THR A 141 -0.96 22.84 6.12
N MET A 142 -1.70 22.45 7.15
CA MET A 142 -2.35 23.38 8.06
C MET A 142 -1.32 24.08 8.95
N PRO A 143 -1.41 25.41 9.12
CA PRO A 143 -0.42 26.19 9.86
C PRO A 143 -0.55 25.99 11.38
N ASN A 144 0.55 26.22 12.12
CA ASN A 144 0.58 26.39 13.58
C ASN A 144 -0.13 25.28 14.39
N LEU A 145 0.09 24.01 14.01
CA LEU A 145 -0.44 22.85 14.72
C LEU A 145 0.19 22.73 16.11
N LYS A 146 -0.67 22.45 17.08
CA LYS A 146 -0.30 22.15 18.48
C LYS A 146 -1.15 21.00 19.00
N ALA A 147 -0.70 20.32 20.03
CA ALA A 147 -1.58 19.42 20.77
C ALA A 147 -2.77 20.23 21.33
N GLY A 148 -3.98 19.77 21.07
CA GLY A 148 -5.23 20.51 21.38
C GLY A 148 -5.79 21.34 20.23
N SER A 149 -5.10 21.48 19.09
CA SER A 149 -5.63 22.19 17.91
C SER A 149 -6.88 21.52 17.36
N VAL A 150 -7.77 22.32 16.77
CA VAL A 150 -8.79 21.89 15.82
C VAL A 150 -8.45 22.49 14.48
N ILE A 151 -8.40 21.65 13.46
CA ILE A 151 -8.25 22.07 12.07
C ILE A 151 -9.56 21.85 11.32
N GLU A 152 -9.83 22.70 10.35
CA GLU A 152 -10.89 22.46 9.38
C GLU A 152 -10.49 22.95 8.00
N TYR A 153 -10.94 22.23 6.99
CA TYR A 153 -10.73 22.59 5.60
C TYR A 153 -11.93 22.22 4.73
N THR A 154 -12.07 22.94 3.62
CA THR A 154 -13.03 22.63 2.58
C THR A 154 -12.41 22.89 1.23
N TYR A 155 -12.79 22.09 0.24
CA TYR A 155 -12.39 22.25 -1.15
C TYR A 155 -13.44 21.69 -2.10
N LYS A 156 -13.31 22.06 -3.39
CA LYS A 156 -14.11 21.51 -4.46
C LYS A 156 -13.20 20.92 -5.54
N ILE A 157 -13.64 19.83 -6.17
CA ILE A 157 -13.03 19.28 -7.37
C ILE A 157 -14.06 19.37 -8.49
N ALA A 158 -13.70 20.05 -9.58
CA ALA A 158 -14.46 19.99 -10.83
C ALA A 158 -13.86 18.91 -11.71
N SER A 159 -14.66 17.89 -12.07
CA SER A 159 -14.25 16.73 -12.87
C SER A 159 -15.10 16.60 -14.13
N PRO A 160 -14.48 16.46 -15.32
CA PRO A 160 -15.21 16.18 -16.56
C PRO A 160 -15.61 14.70 -16.70
N PHE A 161 -15.26 13.87 -15.73
CA PHE A 161 -15.48 12.44 -15.78
C PHE A 161 -16.80 12.03 -15.13
N LEU A 162 -17.35 10.91 -15.61
CA LEU A 162 -18.51 10.28 -14.98
C LEU A 162 -18.08 9.26 -13.89
N GLN A 163 -16.80 8.89 -13.84
CA GLN A 163 -16.30 7.98 -12.81
C GLN A 163 -16.36 8.66 -11.44
N ILE A 164 -16.94 7.98 -10.46
CA ILE A 164 -16.91 8.37 -9.05
C ILE A 164 -15.74 7.62 -8.41
N ASP A 165 -14.83 8.34 -7.77
CA ASP A 165 -13.72 7.73 -7.04
C ASP A 165 -14.22 6.98 -5.81
N ASP A 166 -13.47 5.97 -5.36
CA ASP A 166 -13.75 5.26 -4.12
C ASP A 166 -13.82 6.25 -2.93
N ILE A 167 -14.88 6.16 -2.15
CA ILE A 167 -15.07 7.01 -0.97
C ILE A 167 -14.67 6.20 0.26
N ASP A 168 -13.56 6.57 0.88
CA ASP A 168 -13.13 5.98 2.14
C ASP A 168 -14.10 6.39 3.26
N LEU A 169 -14.67 5.42 3.97
CA LEU A 169 -15.63 5.62 5.07
C LEU A 169 -15.01 5.41 6.46
N GLN A 170 -13.72 5.09 6.53
CA GLN A 170 -13.04 4.78 7.77
C GLN A 170 -11.58 5.23 7.69
N TYR A 171 -11.08 5.82 8.78
CA TYR A 171 -9.68 6.24 8.91
C TYR A 171 -8.97 5.46 10.02
N THR A 172 -7.68 5.67 10.20
CA THR A 172 -6.93 5.12 11.34
C THR A 172 -7.19 5.89 12.65
N ILE A 173 -7.96 6.97 12.58
CA ILE A 173 -8.54 7.69 13.71
C ILE A 173 -10.06 7.60 13.65
N PRO A 174 -10.77 7.71 14.77
CA PRO A 174 -12.23 7.65 14.78
C PRO A 174 -12.87 8.83 14.05
N ILE A 175 -14.06 8.58 13.46
CA ILE A 175 -14.89 9.63 12.87
C ILE A 175 -16.16 9.77 13.71
N ARG A 176 -16.38 10.94 14.30
CA ARG A 176 -17.52 11.19 15.19
C ARG A 176 -18.83 11.35 14.42
N LYS A 177 -18.77 12.05 13.28
CA LYS A 177 -19.90 12.25 12.38
C LYS A 177 -19.44 12.31 10.94
N GLU A 178 -20.09 11.51 10.08
CA GLU A 178 -19.87 11.52 8.65
C GLU A 178 -21.18 11.64 7.89
N VAL A 179 -21.22 12.52 6.91
CA VAL A 179 -22.34 12.71 5.98
C VAL A 179 -21.83 12.63 4.57
N ILE A 180 -22.40 11.75 3.76
CA ILE A 180 -22.07 11.61 2.33
C ILE A 180 -23.35 11.74 1.54
N GLU A 181 -23.36 12.59 0.53
CA GLU A 181 -24.48 12.74 -0.39
C GLU A 181 -24.02 12.60 -1.83
N LEU A 182 -24.66 11.72 -2.59
CA LEU A 182 -24.44 11.60 -4.03
C LEU A 182 -25.77 11.92 -4.76
N LYS A 183 -25.74 12.89 -5.66
CA LYS A 183 -26.83 13.28 -6.54
C LYS A 183 -26.53 12.83 -7.96
N ILE A 184 -27.10 11.72 -8.37
CA ILE A 184 -26.79 11.02 -9.62
C ILE A 184 -27.97 11.16 -10.58
N PRO A 185 -27.81 11.79 -11.76
CA PRO A 185 -28.83 11.84 -12.79
C PRO A 185 -29.35 10.46 -13.19
N GLU A 186 -30.66 10.32 -13.45
CA GLU A 186 -31.30 9.06 -13.86
C GLU A 186 -30.69 8.40 -15.11
N TYR A 187 -29.88 9.16 -15.86
CA TYR A 187 -29.16 8.67 -17.03
C TYR A 187 -27.96 7.79 -16.69
N PHE A 188 -27.44 7.88 -15.46
CA PHE A 188 -26.25 7.15 -15.03
C PHE A 188 -26.63 6.06 -14.03
N ILE A 189 -26.31 4.82 -14.38
CA ILE A 189 -26.54 3.67 -13.52
C ILE A 189 -25.20 3.21 -12.95
N TYR A 190 -25.09 3.24 -11.62
CA TYR A 190 -23.91 2.75 -10.90
C TYR A 190 -24.29 1.51 -10.09
N ASN A 191 -23.34 0.58 -10.02
CA ASN A 191 -23.35 -0.49 -9.03
C ASN A 191 -22.62 0.04 -7.78
N GLN A 192 -23.36 0.16 -6.68
CA GLN A 192 -22.79 0.52 -5.38
C GLN A 192 -22.35 -0.77 -4.68
N VAL A 193 -21.09 -0.84 -4.27
CA VAL A 193 -20.50 -1.99 -3.59
C VAL A 193 -19.70 -1.50 -2.36
N SER A 194 -19.84 -2.21 -1.24
CA SER A 194 -18.98 -2.02 -0.07
C SER A 194 -17.77 -2.93 -0.16
N ASN A 195 -16.66 -2.53 0.47
CA ASN A 195 -15.48 -3.39 0.54
C ASN A 195 -15.78 -4.68 1.31
N PRO A 196 -15.76 -5.87 0.69
CA PRO A 196 -16.08 -7.12 1.36
C PRO A 196 -15.03 -7.58 2.38
N GLN A 197 -13.84 -6.98 2.39
CA GLN A 197 -12.78 -7.26 3.37
C GLN A 197 -12.86 -6.35 4.61
N ALA A 198 -13.69 -5.30 4.57
CA ALA A 198 -13.90 -4.44 5.71
C ALA A 198 -14.77 -5.13 6.77
N LYS A 199 -14.48 -4.87 8.06
CA LYS A 199 -15.28 -5.38 9.17
C LYS A 199 -16.64 -4.71 9.32
N ILE A 200 -16.75 -3.48 8.82
CA ILE A 200 -17.95 -2.65 8.91
C ILE A 200 -18.37 -2.24 7.50
N SER A 201 -19.64 -2.13 7.30
CA SER A 201 -20.26 -1.62 6.08
C SER A 201 -21.43 -0.71 6.45
N PHE A 202 -21.77 0.19 5.56
CA PHE A 202 -22.82 1.17 5.78
C PHE A 202 -23.79 1.16 4.60
N ASP A 203 -25.07 1.42 4.90
CA ASP A 203 -26.14 1.48 3.92
C ASP A 203 -26.49 2.94 3.59
N TYR A 204 -26.81 3.19 2.33
CA TYR A 204 -27.28 4.50 1.88
C TYR A 204 -28.81 4.54 1.87
N SER A 205 -29.38 5.58 2.45
CA SER A 205 -30.78 5.96 2.20
C SER A 205 -30.95 6.49 0.77
N ARG A 206 -32.12 6.36 0.21
CA ARG A 206 -32.41 6.76 -1.18
C ARG A 206 -33.59 7.70 -1.24
N ASP A 207 -33.44 8.77 -2.03
CA ASP A 207 -34.48 9.73 -2.35
C ASP A 207 -34.32 10.20 -3.81
N THR A 208 -35.20 11.08 -4.26
CA THR A 208 -35.15 11.64 -5.62
C THR A 208 -35.54 13.11 -5.62
N GLU A 209 -34.92 13.88 -6.50
CA GLU A 209 -35.30 15.28 -6.78
C GLU A 209 -35.45 15.53 -8.27
N ASN A 210 -36.33 16.45 -8.67
CA ASN A 210 -36.42 16.92 -10.06
C ASN A 210 -35.52 18.13 -10.24
N VAL A 211 -34.76 18.15 -11.34
CA VAL A 211 -33.86 19.26 -11.68
C VAL A 211 -34.33 19.89 -12.99
N ASP A 212 -34.67 21.17 -12.95
CA ASP A 212 -35.07 21.93 -14.12
C ASP A 212 -33.85 22.58 -14.77
N VAL A 213 -33.68 22.42 -16.06
CA VAL A 213 -32.60 23.00 -16.85
C VAL A 213 -33.17 23.89 -17.97
N VAL A 214 -32.57 25.05 -18.14
CA VAL A 214 -32.96 25.97 -19.23
C VAL A 214 -32.05 25.77 -20.43
N VAL A 215 -32.61 25.30 -21.53
CA VAL A 215 -31.93 25.16 -22.83
C VAL A 215 -32.18 26.40 -23.63
N ARG A 216 -31.15 27.19 -23.87
CA ARG A 216 -31.23 28.38 -24.75
C ARG A 216 -31.05 27.97 -26.18
N GLY A 217 -32.13 28.00 -26.97
CA GLY A 217 -32.08 27.81 -28.42
C GLY A 217 -31.32 28.94 -29.10
N ARG A 218 -30.31 28.65 -29.92
CA ARG A 218 -29.93 29.56 -30.97
C ARG A 218 -31.04 29.52 -32.01
N SER A 219 -31.78 30.59 -32.17
CA SER A 219 -32.65 30.71 -33.35
C SER A 219 -31.78 30.54 -34.60
N GLY A 220 -31.95 29.38 -35.28
CA GLY A 220 -31.27 29.16 -36.55
C GLY A 220 -31.57 30.29 -37.50
N LEU A 221 -30.58 30.74 -38.21
CA LEU A 221 -30.75 31.52 -39.41
C LEU A 221 -31.58 30.68 -40.38
N GLY A 222 -32.93 30.84 -40.29
CA GLY A 222 -33.81 30.37 -41.35
C GLY A 222 -33.33 30.98 -42.66
N THR A 223 -33.26 30.18 -43.68
CA THR A 223 -33.01 30.63 -45.08
C THR A 223 -33.81 31.90 -45.33
N ALA A 224 -33.13 32.99 -45.45
CA ALA A 224 -33.73 34.30 -45.67
C ALA A 224 -34.43 34.31 -47.00
N SER A 225 -35.77 34.16 -46.95
CA SER A 225 -36.63 34.73 -47.96
C SER A 225 -36.66 36.26 -47.71
N TYR A 226 -36.19 37.06 -48.65
CA TYR A 226 -36.12 38.51 -48.55
C TYR A 226 -37.54 39.08 -48.64
N ASP A 227 -38.07 39.51 -47.48
CA ASP A 227 -39.32 40.29 -47.39
C ASP A 227 -39.01 41.62 -46.66
N PRO A 228 -39.07 42.78 -47.32
CA PRO A 228 -38.62 44.07 -46.74
C PRO A 228 -39.64 44.75 -45.84
N GLY A 229 -40.34 43.99 -44.97
CA GLY A 229 -41.38 44.57 -44.15
C GLY A 229 -41.54 43.99 -42.75
N MET A 230 -40.76 43.02 -42.34
CA MET A 230 -40.86 42.39 -40.98
C MET A 230 -39.81 42.88 -40.01
N ASP A 231 -40.30 43.46 -38.92
CA ASP A 231 -39.53 43.88 -37.76
C ASP A 231 -38.78 42.66 -37.15
N ARG A 232 -37.45 42.75 -37.09
CA ARG A 232 -36.57 41.69 -36.56
C ARG A 232 -36.59 41.71 -35.03
N THR A 233 -37.65 41.22 -34.40
CA THR A 233 -37.59 40.81 -33.01
C THR A 233 -37.16 39.33 -32.96
N GLY A 234 -35.82 39.14 -32.96
CA GLY A 234 -35.24 37.80 -32.71
C GLY A 234 -35.59 37.35 -31.31
N GLY A 235 -36.63 36.56 -31.17
CA GLY A 235 -37.03 35.95 -29.93
C GLY A 235 -35.97 34.90 -29.55
N HIS A 236 -35.25 35.11 -28.47
CA HIS A 236 -34.46 34.08 -27.83
C HIS A 236 -35.45 33.07 -27.22
N GLY A 237 -35.75 31.99 -27.94
CA GLY A 237 -36.53 30.89 -27.38
C GLY A 237 -35.72 30.16 -26.33
N SER A 238 -36.15 30.19 -25.08
CA SER A 238 -35.67 29.25 -24.09
C SER A 238 -36.71 28.13 -23.91
N SER A 239 -36.27 26.88 -23.99
CA SER A 239 -37.10 25.73 -23.57
C SER A 239 -36.61 25.24 -22.22
N SER A 240 -37.52 24.86 -21.32
CA SER A 240 -37.18 24.15 -20.11
C SER A 240 -37.21 22.65 -20.37
N SER A 241 -36.21 21.96 -19.89
CA SER A 241 -36.19 20.49 -19.80
C SER A 241 -35.96 20.11 -18.35
N SER A 242 -36.37 18.93 -17.95
CA SER A 242 -36.12 18.44 -16.58
C SER A 242 -35.60 17.01 -16.62
N TYR A 243 -34.80 16.67 -15.63
CA TYR A 243 -34.39 15.30 -15.35
C TYR A 243 -34.47 15.02 -13.84
N LYS A 244 -34.39 13.74 -13.48
CA LYS A 244 -34.45 13.31 -12.09
C LYS A 244 -33.05 12.94 -11.60
N ASN A 245 -32.66 13.45 -10.40
CA ASN A 245 -31.55 12.92 -9.64
C ASN A 245 -32.01 11.82 -8.70
N ASN A 246 -31.29 10.71 -8.65
CA ASN A 246 -31.31 9.78 -7.56
C ASN A 246 -30.35 10.30 -6.48
N ILE A 247 -30.84 10.45 -5.26
CA ILE A 247 -30.05 10.93 -4.11
C ILE A 247 -29.72 9.72 -3.23
N PHE A 248 -28.46 9.53 -2.93
CA PHE A 248 -27.97 8.54 -2.00
C PHE A 248 -27.32 9.25 -0.83
N THR A 249 -27.81 9.01 0.40
CA THR A 249 -27.28 9.67 1.60
C THR A 249 -26.88 8.64 2.64
N LEU A 250 -25.64 8.79 3.12
CA LEU A 250 -25.11 8.14 4.32
C LEU A 250 -24.96 9.20 5.40
N ASP A 251 -25.48 8.91 6.59
CA ASP A 251 -25.44 9.80 7.76
C ASP A 251 -25.11 8.94 8.99
N GLU A 252 -23.80 8.82 9.28
CA GLU A 252 -23.29 7.91 10.30
C GLU A 252 -22.59 8.64 11.44
N MET A 253 -22.63 8.03 12.62
CA MET A 253 -21.98 8.52 13.83
C MET A 253 -21.08 7.46 14.45
N ASN A 254 -19.99 7.91 15.08
CA ASN A 254 -19.10 7.06 15.87
C ASN A 254 -18.48 5.91 15.09
N ILE A 255 -17.96 6.20 13.90
CA ILE A 255 -17.24 5.22 13.08
C ILE A 255 -15.91 4.91 13.78
N PRO A 256 -15.65 3.61 14.09
CA PRO A 256 -14.44 3.21 14.79
C PRO A 256 -13.20 3.39 13.92
N PRO A 257 -12.03 3.62 14.53
CA PRO A 257 -10.79 3.67 13.78
C PRO A 257 -10.43 2.31 13.19
N LEU A 258 -9.74 2.33 12.06
CA LEU A 258 -9.14 1.15 11.48
C LEU A 258 -7.92 0.75 12.33
N THR A 259 -7.93 -0.45 12.89
CA THR A 259 -6.87 -0.93 13.78
C THR A 259 -5.56 -1.11 13.00
N VAL A 260 -4.47 -0.55 13.52
CA VAL A 260 -3.13 -0.79 12.97
C VAL A 260 -2.52 -2.02 13.65
N GLU A 261 -2.21 -3.04 12.85
CA GLU A 261 -1.60 -4.28 13.32
C GLU A 261 -0.24 -4.49 12.63
N PRO A 262 0.75 -5.11 13.29
CA PRO A 262 2.03 -5.41 12.64
C PRO A 262 1.84 -6.45 11.53
N LEU A 263 2.69 -6.41 10.52
CA LEU A 263 2.69 -7.36 9.40
C LEU A 263 1.33 -7.44 8.66
N VAL A 264 0.71 -6.27 8.41
CA VAL A 264 -0.38 -6.12 7.45
C VAL A 264 0.20 -5.67 6.11
N ASP A 265 -0.28 -6.23 5.01
CA ASP A 265 0.19 -5.93 3.65
C ASP A 265 -0.10 -4.48 3.23
N ASN A 266 -1.38 -4.11 3.26
CA ASN A 266 -1.88 -2.76 3.03
C ASN A 266 -3.19 -2.57 3.82
N LEU A 267 -3.16 -1.70 4.80
CA LEU A 267 -4.30 -1.46 5.68
C LEU A 267 -5.54 -0.96 4.92
N SER A 268 -5.35 -0.27 3.77
CA SER A 268 -6.46 0.20 2.95
C SER A 268 -7.29 -0.91 2.29
N ASN A 269 -6.75 -2.15 2.21
CA ASN A 269 -7.50 -3.31 1.74
C ASN A 269 -8.66 -3.68 2.66
N TYR A 270 -8.56 -3.31 3.95
CA TYR A 270 -9.52 -3.66 5.01
C TYR A 270 -10.39 -2.48 5.45
N ARG A 271 -10.19 -1.32 4.85
CA ARG A 271 -10.92 -0.10 5.14
C ARG A 271 -12.35 -0.19 4.61
N ALA A 272 -13.32 0.27 5.42
CA ALA A 272 -14.66 0.49 4.90
C ALA A 272 -14.64 1.54 3.79
N LYS A 273 -15.17 1.18 2.63
CA LYS A 273 -15.25 2.02 1.42
C LYS A 273 -16.59 1.87 0.75
N SER A 274 -17.05 2.96 0.14
CA SER A 274 -18.14 2.96 -0.80
C SER A 274 -17.60 3.10 -2.22
N ILE A 275 -17.89 2.12 -3.06
CA ILE A 275 -17.38 2.01 -4.42
C ILE A 275 -18.56 2.11 -5.38
N TRP A 276 -18.44 3.00 -6.36
CA TRP A 276 -19.49 3.33 -7.32
C TRP A 276 -18.99 3.05 -8.73
N GLU A 277 -19.27 1.84 -9.23
CA GLU A 277 -18.89 1.43 -10.58
C GLU A 277 -19.96 1.80 -11.60
N LEU A 278 -19.60 2.63 -12.59
CA LEU A 278 -20.49 3.02 -13.67
C LEU A 278 -20.84 1.79 -14.53
N ALA A 279 -22.10 1.35 -14.44
CA ALA A 279 -22.58 0.17 -15.16
C ALA A 279 -23.19 0.53 -16.53
N MET A 280 -23.91 1.63 -16.61
CA MET A 280 -24.62 2.03 -17.84
C MET A 280 -24.80 3.55 -17.92
N VAL A 281 -24.74 4.06 -19.14
CA VAL A 281 -25.17 5.43 -19.49
C VAL A 281 -26.34 5.33 -20.46
N ASN A 282 -27.49 5.82 -20.03
CA ASN A 282 -28.70 5.94 -20.84
C ASN A 282 -28.79 7.36 -21.40
N ASP A 283 -28.20 7.61 -22.58
CA ASP A 283 -28.38 8.89 -23.26
C ASP A 283 -29.83 9.02 -23.75
N PRO A 284 -30.58 10.09 -23.36
CA PRO A 284 -31.96 10.29 -23.83
C PRO A 284 -32.10 10.34 -25.33
N ASN A 285 -31.06 10.73 -26.06
CA ASN A 285 -31.04 10.87 -27.50
C ASN A 285 -30.13 9.87 -28.22
N GLY A 286 -29.56 8.89 -27.47
CA GLY A 286 -28.58 7.94 -27.96
C GLY A 286 -28.91 6.49 -27.70
N ILE A 287 -28.00 5.61 -28.09
CA ILE A 287 -28.08 4.19 -27.75
C ILE A 287 -27.49 4.00 -26.35
N PRO A 288 -28.18 3.29 -25.44
CA PRO A 288 -27.62 2.99 -24.11
C PRO A 288 -26.26 2.33 -24.22
N LYS A 289 -25.29 2.84 -23.47
CA LYS A 289 -23.92 2.32 -23.43
C LYS A 289 -23.70 1.58 -22.11
N SER A 290 -23.56 0.25 -22.20
CA SER A 290 -23.15 -0.57 -21.06
C SER A 290 -21.64 -0.54 -20.91
N TYR A 291 -21.17 -0.53 -19.65
CA TYR A 291 -19.77 -0.65 -19.29
C TYR A 291 -19.49 -2.05 -18.75
N SER A 292 -18.26 -2.45 -18.83
CA SER A 292 -17.82 -3.81 -18.53
C SER A 292 -18.16 -4.23 -17.10
N THR A 293 -18.76 -5.40 -16.97
CA THR A 293 -19.09 -6.02 -15.68
C THR A 293 -18.27 -7.28 -15.40
N THR A 294 -17.47 -7.75 -16.37
CA THR A 294 -16.66 -8.95 -16.25
C THR A 294 -15.17 -8.64 -16.40
N TRP A 295 -14.31 -9.50 -15.85
CA TRP A 295 -12.87 -9.38 -16.05
C TRP A 295 -12.46 -9.51 -17.53
N GLU A 296 -13.17 -10.33 -18.29
CA GLU A 296 -12.95 -10.54 -19.72
C GLU A 296 -13.18 -9.25 -20.49
N ASP A 297 -14.27 -8.53 -20.21
CA ASP A 297 -14.55 -7.24 -20.84
C ASP A 297 -13.50 -6.19 -20.49
N VAL A 298 -13.12 -6.10 -19.20
CA VAL A 298 -12.08 -5.17 -18.73
C VAL A 298 -10.76 -5.44 -19.45
N THR A 299 -10.30 -6.68 -19.43
CA THR A 299 -9.01 -7.05 -20.02
C THR A 299 -9.00 -6.91 -21.54
N LYS A 300 -10.10 -7.27 -22.20
CA LYS A 300 -10.31 -7.03 -23.63
C LYS A 300 -10.23 -5.54 -23.96
N SER A 301 -10.91 -4.68 -23.20
CA SER A 301 -10.88 -3.24 -23.40
C SER A 301 -9.49 -2.61 -23.23
N ILE A 302 -8.64 -3.22 -22.39
CA ILE A 302 -7.24 -2.79 -22.21
C ILE A 302 -6.39 -3.31 -23.37
N TYR A 303 -6.53 -4.61 -23.72
CA TYR A 303 -5.74 -5.24 -24.76
C TYR A 303 -6.01 -4.65 -26.15
N GLU A 304 -7.27 -4.28 -26.47
CA GLU A 304 -7.67 -3.65 -27.74
C GLU A 304 -7.33 -2.16 -27.82
N ASN A 305 -6.82 -1.55 -26.75
CA ASN A 305 -6.43 -0.14 -26.78
C ASN A 305 -5.14 0.03 -27.60
N ASP A 306 -5.20 0.88 -28.64
CA ASP A 306 -4.06 1.15 -29.53
C ASP A 306 -2.81 1.63 -28.80
N ALA A 307 -2.96 2.43 -27.75
CA ALA A 307 -1.84 2.90 -26.94
C ALA A 307 -1.17 1.77 -26.14
N PHE A 308 -1.81 0.61 -25.99
CA PHE A 308 -1.29 -0.55 -25.33
C PHE A 308 -0.77 -1.60 -26.34
N VAL A 309 -1.64 -2.10 -27.22
CA VAL A 309 -1.31 -3.22 -28.12
C VAL A 309 -0.25 -2.84 -29.14
N ASN A 310 -0.30 -1.62 -29.72
CA ASN A 310 0.68 -1.19 -30.70
C ASN A 310 2.11 -1.09 -30.15
N GLN A 311 2.28 -0.94 -28.85
CA GLN A 311 3.61 -0.93 -28.25
C GLN A 311 4.26 -2.32 -28.27
N MET A 312 3.47 -3.39 -28.05
CA MET A 312 3.97 -4.76 -28.12
C MET A 312 4.22 -5.25 -29.56
N ASN A 313 3.65 -4.59 -30.55
CA ASN A 313 3.80 -4.95 -31.96
C ASN A 313 4.92 -4.15 -32.66
N ARG A 314 5.55 -3.19 -31.97
CA ARG A 314 6.70 -2.44 -32.50
C ARG A 314 7.99 -3.24 -32.26
N ASP A 315 8.73 -3.57 -33.31
CA ASP A 315 9.90 -4.45 -33.23
C ASP A 315 11.16 -3.87 -33.90
N GLY A 316 11.05 -3.06 -34.94
CA GLY A 316 12.21 -2.62 -35.74
C GLY A 316 13.29 -1.83 -35.02
N TYR A 317 13.04 -1.33 -33.79
CA TYR A 317 14.02 -0.51 -33.07
C TYR A 317 15.05 -1.32 -32.27
N TYR A 318 14.81 -2.62 -32.02
CA TYR A 318 15.68 -3.51 -31.24
C TYR A 318 16.21 -4.72 -32.04
N GLU A 319 15.85 -4.89 -33.32
CA GLU A 319 16.16 -6.11 -34.09
C GLU A 319 17.65 -6.47 -34.10
N SER A 320 18.53 -5.48 -34.25
CA SER A 320 19.99 -5.69 -34.23
C SER A 320 20.47 -6.23 -32.89
N ASP A 321 20.02 -5.62 -31.79
CA ASP A 321 20.43 -6.03 -30.46
C ASP A 321 19.84 -7.39 -30.09
N LEU A 322 18.57 -7.63 -30.47
CA LEU A 322 17.90 -8.92 -30.23
C LEU A 322 18.63 -10.06 -30.95
N SER A 323 19.00 -9.87 -32.22
CA SER A 323 19.80 -10.85 -32.98
C SER A 323 21.12 -11.18 -32.27
N THR A 324 21.83 -10.15 -31.78
CA THR A 324 23.12 -10.32 -31.08
C THR A 324 22.98 -11.08 -29.77
N ILE A 325 21.99 -10.75 -28.94
CA ILE A 325 21.83 -11.36 -27.60
C ILE A 325 21.25 -12.79 -27.65
N THR A 326 20.65 -13.16 -28.78
CA THR A 326 20.09 -14.52 -28.97
C THR A 326 20.94 -15.39 -29.91
N ASP A 327 22.05 -14.87 -30.41
CA ASP A 327 22.94 -15.62 -31.31
C ASP A 327 23.48 -16.86 -30.62
N GLY A 328 23.36 -18.02 -31.32
CA GLY A 328 23.78 -19.33 -30.80
C GLY A 328 22.95 -19.89 -29.65
N LEU A 329 21.86 -19.25 -29.29
CA LEU A 329 20.93 -19.77 -28.26
C LEU A 329 19.77 -20.51 -28.93
N ASP A 330 19.69 -21.83 -28.73
CA ASP A 330 18.57 -22.66 -29.20
C ASP A 330 17.49 -22.88 -28.14
N ASP A 331 17.90 -22.99 -26.86
CA ASP A 331 16.99 -23.23 -25.75
C ASP A 331 16.10 -21.97 -25.44
N PRO A 332 14.75 -22.14 -25.44
CA PRO A 332 13.82 -21.09 -25.15
C PRO A 332 14.03 -20.43 -23.78
N LEU A 333 14.46 -21.17 -22.75
CA LEU A 333 14.73 -20.63 -21.41
C LEU A 333 15.98 -19.75 -21.42
N GLN A 334 17.02 -20.13 -22.19
CA GLN A 334 18.22 -19.30 -22.36
C GLN A 334 17.89 -18.01 -23.11
N LYS A 335 17.09 -18.07 -24.19
CA LYS A 335 16.60 -16.87 -24.90
C LYS A 335 15.81 -15.96 -23.97
N MET A 336 14.90 -16.52 -23.18
CA MET A 336 14.11 -15.78 -22.19
C MET A 336 15.01 -15.04 -21.19
N ALA A 337 15.99 -15.73 -20.60
CA ALA A 337 16.91 -15.14 -19.65
C ALA A 337 17.80 -14.05 -20.27
N ALA A 338 18.31 -14.28 -21.50
CA ALA A 338 19.15 -13.31 -22.22
C ALA A 338 18.37 -12.02 -22.52
N ILE A 339 17.16 -12.14 -23.06
CA ILE A 339 16.29 -10.99 -23.36
C ILE A 339 15.91 -10.23 -22.09
N TYR A 340 15.50 -10.95 -21.04
CA TYR A 340 15.15 -10.36 -19.75
C TYR A 340 16.31 -9.52 -19.16
N ASN A 341 17.51 -10.09 -19.11
CA ASN A 341 18.70 -9.40 -18.61
C ASN A 341 19.09 -8.22 -19.50
N PHE A 342 18.94 -8.34 -20.80
CA PHE A 342 19.20 -7.24 -21.73
C PHE A 342 18.26 -6.05 -21.45
N VAL A 343 16.94 -6.27 -21.38
CA VAL A 343 15.99 -5.18 -21.13
C VAL A 343 16.24 -4.51 -19.77
N LYS A 344 16.52 -5.29 -18.72
CA LYS A 344 16.91 -4.77 -17.39
C LYS A 344 18.13 -3.84 -17.43
N SER A 345 19.12 -4.18 -18.25
CA SER A 345 20.34 -3.36 -18.38
C SER A 345 20.16 -2.17 -19.32
N LYS A 346 19.26 -2.29 -20.30
CA LYS A 346 19.05 -1.29 -21.36
C LYS A 346 18.21 -0.11 -20.92
N VAL A 347 17.16 -0.35 -20.13
CA VAL A 347 16.19 0.69 -19.76
C VAL A 347 15.98 0.72 -18.24
N ARG A 348 16.30 1.86 -17.65
CA ARG A 348 16.10 2.12 -16.22
C ARG A 348 14.68 2.62 -15.95
N TRP A 349 14.08 2.14 -14.87
CA TRP A 349 12.79 2.64 -14.39
C TRP A 349 12.89 4.09 -13.88
N ASN A 350 11.95 4.93 -14.30
CA ASN A 350 11.85 6.35 -13.93
C ASN A 350 11.03 6.62 -12.66
N GLN A 351 10.70 5.58 -11.89
CA GLN A 351 9.88 5.58 -10.67
C GLN A 351 8.38 5.79 -10.90
N TYR A 352 7.89 5.96 -12.14
CA TYR A 352 6.47 6.08 -12.41
C TYR A 352 5.82 4.71 -12.62
N LEU A 353 4.68 4.50 -11.92
CA LEU A 353 3.82 3.33 -12.08
C LEU A 353 2.86 3.54 -13.25
N GLY A 354 2.41 2.45 -13.83
CA GLY A 354 1.40 2.45 -14.89
C GLY A 354 1.55 1.23 -15.79
N TYR A 355 0.45 0.64 -16.22
CA TYR A 355 0.47 -0.44 -17.21
C TYR A 355 0.47 0.08 -18.65
N PHE A 356 0.10 1.35 -18.87
CA PHE A 356 0.30 2.05 -20.14
C PHE A 356 1.71 2.65 -20.22
N PRO A 357 2.34 2.64 -21.40
CA PRO A 357 3.61 3.35 -21.62
C PRO A 357 3.46 4.86 -21.44
N GLU A 358 4.45 5.47 -20.82
CA GLU A 358 4.52 6.93 -20.66
C GLU A 358 5.07 7.62 -21.91
N ASN A 359 6.19 7.11 -22.40
CA ASN A 359 6.92 7.68 -23.53
C ASN A 359 6.74 6.87 -24.82
N GLY A 360 6.28 5.62 -24.69
CA GLY A 360 6.27 4.60 -25.70
C GLY A 360 7.60 3.84 -25.79
N VAL A 361 7.52 2.53 -26.03
CA VAL A 361 8.64 1.59 -25.95
C VAL A 361 9.87 1.99 -26.77
N LYS A 362 9.69 2.54 -27.98
CA LYS A 362 10.82 2.97 -28.83
C LYS A 362 11.58 4.15 -28.25
N LYS A 363 10.89 5.14 -27.70
CA LYS A 363 11.53 6.30 -27.08
C LYS A 363 12.25 5.90 -25.81
N ALA A 364 11.60 5.10 -24.96
CA ALA A 364 12.21 4.56 -23.73
C ALA A 364 13.48 3.76 -24.03
N TYR A 365 13.46 2.92 -25.08
CA TYR A 365 14.64 2.17 -25.54
C TYR A 365 15.81 3.07 -25.92
N ASN A 366 15.53 4.13 -26.70
CA ASN A 366 16.57 5.05 -27.18
C ASN A 366 17.15 5.93 -26.07
N GLU A 367 16.31 6.37 -25.13
CA GLU A 367 16.70 7.24 -24.00
C GLU A 367 17.23 6.45 -22.78
N GLY A 368 17.04 5.13 -22.75
CA GLY A 368 17.47 4.28 -21.65
C GLY A 368 16.68 4.49 -20.35
N ILE A 369 15.48 5.09 -20.43
CA ILE A 369 14.61 5.37 -19.27
C ILE A 369 13.13 5.28 -19.68
N GLY A 370 12.31 4.66 -18.81
CA GLY A 370 10.89 4.50 -19.05
C GLY A 370 10.10 4.15 -17.80
N ASN A 371 8.77 4.18 -17.87
CA ASN A 371 7.92 3.70 -16.81
C ASN A 371 7.77 2.16 -16.87
N ILE A 372 6.97 1.60 -15.96
CA ILE A 372 6.70 0.15 -15.90
C ILE A 372 6.14 -0.39 -17.22
N GLY A 373 5.17 0.34 -17.82
CA GLY A 373 4.56 -0.03 -19.10
C GLY A 373 5.56 0.00 -20.25
N ASP A 374 6.39 1.05 -20.35
CA ASP A 374 7.44 1.14 -21.37
C ASP A 374 8.39 -0.06 -21.34
N ILE A 375 8.85 -0.43 -20.14
CA ILE A 375 9.87 -1.48 -19.95
C ILE A 375 9.29 -2.88 -20.18
N ASN A 376 8.17 -3.20 -19.55
CA ASN A 376 7.66 -4.57 -19.60
C ASN A 376 6.90 -4.89 -20.89
N LEU A 377 6.26 -3.90 -21.55
CA LEU A 377 5.71 -4.14 -22.90
C LEU A 377 6.81 -4.28 -23.95
N MET A 378 7.95 -3.60 -23.80
CA MET A 378 9.16 -3.84 -24.59
C MET A 378 9.68 -5.29 -24.40
N LEU A 379 9.79 -5.73 -23.15
CA LEU A 379 10.19 -7.11 -22.83
C LEU A 379 9.25 -8.12 -23.52
N ILE A 380 7.94 -7.94 -23.41
CA ILE A 380 6.95 -8.80 -24.06
C ILE A 380 7.12 -8.80 -25.59
N SER A 381 7.34 -7.62 -26.19
CA SER A 381 7.57 -7.49 -27.64
C SER A 381 8.80 -8.31 -28.10
N MET A 382 9.94 -8.19 -27.39
CA MET A 382 11.17 -8.91 -27.72
C MET A 382 11.01 -10.43 -27.55
N LEU A 383 10.33 -10.88 -26.49
CA LEU A 383 10.05 -12.30 -26.24
C LEU A 383 9.14 -12.90 -27.33
N LYS A 384 8.11 -12.17 -27.76
CA LYS A 384 7.23 -12.58 -28.87
C LYS A 384 8.00 -12.70 -30.19
N LYS A 385 8.96 -11.81 -30.44
CA LYS A 385 9.76 -11.82 -31.68
C LYS A 385 10.60 -13.07 -31.84
N VAL A 386 10.96 -13.72 -30.74
CA VAL A 386 11.67 -15.04 -30.76
C VAL A 386 10.72 -16.23 -30.58
N ASN A 387 9.44 -16.07 -30.88
CA ASN A 387 8.38 -17.06 -30.83
C ASN A 387 8.10 -17.66 -29.43
N LEU A 388 8.35 -16.91 -28.36
CA LEU A 388 7.88 -17.28 -27.02
C LEU A 388 6.42 -16.79 -26.83
N ASN A 389 5.58 -17.60 -26.19
CA ASN A 389 4.20 -17.22 -25.87
C ASN A 389 4.19 -16.25 -24.69
N ALA A 390 4.58 -15.01 -24.97
CA ALA A 390 4.69 -13.92 -23.99
C ALA A 390 3.45 -13.03 -24.02
N ASN A 391 2.86 -12.79 -22.86
CA ASN A 391 1.63 -12.00 -22.70
C ASN A 391 1.73 -11.07 -21.50
N PRO A 392 0.99 -9.95 -21.49
CA PRO A 392 0.95 -9.07 -20.32
C PRO A 392 0.25 -9.74 -19.12
N VAL A 393 0.81 -9.51 -17.93
CA VAL A 393 0.14 -9.78 -16.67
C VAL A 393 -0.11 -8.43 -16.01
N LEU A 394 -1.37 -8.01 -15.99
CA LEU A 394 -1.80 -6.81 -15.29
C LEU A 394 -1.88 -7.09 -13.79
N LEU A 395 -1.43 -6.17 -12.98
CA LEU A 395 -1.53 -6.28 -11.52
C LEU A 395 -1.71 -4.94 -10.85
N SER A 396 -2.13 -4.97 -9.59
CA SER A 396 -2.16 -3.83 -8.69
C SER A 396 -0.98 -3.91 -7.74
N THR A 397 -0.27 -2.81 -7.54
CA THR A 397 0.78 -2.78 -6.52
C THR A 397 0.18 -2.85 -5.11
N LYS A 398 0.98 -3.26 -4.12
CA LYS A 398 0.56 -3.25 -2.71
C LYS A 398 -0.03 -1.90 -2.29
N SER A 399 0.63 -0.80 -2.65
CA SER A 399 0.17 0.55 -2.30
C SER A 399 -1.15 0.95 -2.95
N ASN A 400 -1.51 0.34 -4.08
CA ASN A 400 -2.78 0.59 -4.77
C ASN A 400 -3.93 -0.27 -4.20
N GLY A 401 -3.61 -1.33 -3.45
CA GLY A 401 -4.59 -2.25 -2.88
C GLY A 401 -4.98 -3.39 -3.82
N ILE A 402 -5.97 -4.18 -3.38
CA ILE A 402 -6.43 -5.36 -4.12
C ILE A 402 -7.64 -4.98 -4.96
N PRO A 403 -7.63 -5.22 -6.29
CA PRO A 403 -8.82 -5.04 -7.12
C PRO A 403 -9.85 -6.12 -6.77
N LEU A 404 -10.92 -5.72 -6.07
CA LEU A 404 -11.93 -6.65 -5.56
C LEU A 404 -12.98 -7.05 -6.61
N PHE A 405 -13.13 -6.26 -7.65
CA PHE A 405 -14.09 -6.49 -8.75
C PHE A 405 -13.47 -6.12 -10.10
N PRO A 406 -14.14 -6.53 -11.22
CA PRO A 406 -13.69 -6.18 -12.55
C PRO A 406 -13.70 -4.66 -12.77
N THR A 407 -12.53 -4.03 -12.80
CA THR A 407 -12.36 -2.59 -13.06
C THR A 407 -11.04 -2.32 -13.78
N ARG A 408 -11.02 -1.33 -14.67
CA ARG A 408 -9.77 -0.89 -15.32
C ARG A 408 -8.86 -0.12 -14.37
N TYR A 409 -9.45 0.55 -13.40
CA TYR A 409 -8.74 1.42 -12.44
C TYR A 409 -8.06 0.64 -11.32
N GLY A 410 -8.42 -0.65 -11.15
CA GLY A 410 -7.78 -1.54 -10.18
C GLY A 410 -6.34 -1.91 -10.53
N PHE A 411 -5.89 -1.71 -11.77
CA PHE A 411 -4.54 -2.03 -12.21
C PHE A 411 -3.68 -0.77 -12.34
N ASN A 412 -2.48 -0.82 -11.82
CA ASN A 412 -1.48 0.24 -11.96
C ASN A 412 -0.09 -0.28 -12.37
N TYR A 413 -0.01 -1.55 -12.79
CA TYR A 413 1.25 -2.21 -13.10
C TYR A 413 1.07 -3.28 -14.17
N VAL A 414 2.13 -3.61 -14.90
CA VAL A 414 2.20 -4.71 -15.86
C VAL A 414 3.56 -5.38 -15.79
N ILE A 415 3.56 -6.73 -15.87
CA ILE A 415 4.76 -7.54 -16.01
C ILE A 415 4.63 -8.48 -17.20
N ALA A 416 5.71 -9.12 -17.62
CA ALA A 416 5.68 -10.15 -18.64
C ALA A 416 5.37 -11.51 -18.03
N GLY A 417 4.44 -12.26 -18.65
CA GLY A 417 4.19 -13.67 -18.42
C GLY A 417 4.51 -14.48 -19.66
N VAL A 418 5.32 -15.52 -19.52
CA VAL A 418 5.63 -16.47 -20.63
C VAL A 418 5.10 -17.83 -20.28
N GLU A 419 4.20 -18.34 -21.13
CA GLU A 419 3.67 -19.70 -21.03
C GLU A 419 4.55 -20.65 -21.85
N PHE A 420 5.22 -21.58 -21.17
CA PHE A 420 6.11 -22.55 -21.80
C PHE A 420 6.15 -23.88 -21.01
N ASN A 421 5.90 -25.01 -21.70
CA ASN A 421 5.87 -26.35 -21.11
C ASN A 421 4.96 -26.46 -19.86
N ASP A 422 3.70 -26.02 -19.98
CA ASP A 422 2.68 -26.01 -18.93
C ASP A 422 3.08 -25.20 -17.67
N LYS A 423 4.07 -24.34 -17.80
CA LYS A 423 4.51 -23.42 -16.73
C LYS A 423 4.36 -21.98 -17.18
N LEU A 424 4.06 -21.13 -16.21
CA LEU A 424 4.07 -19.67 -16.38
C LEU A 424 5.32 -19.09 -15.73
N TYR A 425 6.10 -18.35 -16.50
CA TYR A 425 7.28 -17.61 -16.04
C TYR A 425 6.95 -16.13 -15.95
N LEU A 426 7.08 -15.57 -14.76
CA LEU A 426 6.80 -14.14 -14.48
C LEU A 426 8.11 -13.35 -14.47
N MET A 427 8.11 -12.17 -15.11
CA MET A 427 9.30 -11.34 -15.23
C MET A 427 8.93 -9.86 -15.13
N ASP A 428 9.69 -9.12 -14.33
CA ASP A 428 9.62 -7.66 -14.20
C ASP A 428 10.98 -7.04 -14.51
N ALA A 429 11.17 -6.54 -15.72
CA ALA A 429 12.43 -5.94 -16.13
C ALA A 429 12.64 -4.51 -15.58
N SER A 430 11.67 -3.94 -14.88
CA SER A 430 11.81 -2.65 -14.19
C SER A 430 12.56 -2.76 -12.86
N ALA A 431 12.76 -4.00 -12.36
CA ALA A 431 13.39 -4.28 -11.09
C ALA A 431 14.80 -4.88 -11.31
N PRO A 432 15.88 -4.12 -11.11
CA PRO A 432 17.23 -4.52 -11.52
C PRO A 432 17.74 -5.78 -10.82
N PHE A 433 17.31 -6.01 -9.58
CA PHE A 433 17.76 -7.15 -8.77
C PHE A 433 16.76 -8.31 -8.71
N SER A 434 15.67 -8.24 -9.48
CA SER A 434 14.72 -9.35 -9.65
C SER A 434 15.22 -10.37 -10.68
N ASN A 435 14.74 -11.60 -10.54
CA ASN A 435 14.98 -12.70 -11.46
C ASN A 435 13.67 -13.26 -12.02
N ILE A 436 13.73 -14.22 -12.95
CA ILE A 436 12.53 -14.90 -13.44
C ILE A 436 11.83 -15.60 -12.25
N ASN A 437 10.53 -15.38 -12.09
CA ASN A 437 9.70 -15.84 -10.98
C ASN A 437 10.06 -15.23 -9.60
N MET A 438 10.86 -14.15 -9.58
CA MET A 438 11.19 -13.40 -8.38
C MET A 438 10.79 -11.93 -8.60
N LEU A 439 9.57 -11.59 -8.24
CA LEU A 439 9.01 -10.24 -8.42
C LEU A 439 9.49 -9.27 -7.34
N PRO A 440 9.56 -7.96 -7.61
CA PRO A 440 9.82 -6.97 -6.58
C PRO A 440 8.67 -6.91 -5.57
N GLY A 441 8.99 -6.52 -4.32
CA GLY A 441 8.01 -6.49 -3.23
C GLY A 441 6.73 -5.72 -3.55
N ARG A 442 6.84 -4.61 -4.31
CA ARG A 442 5.67 -3.81 -4.75
C ARG A 442 4.70 -4.55 -5.66
N ALA A 443 5.17 -5.55 -6.41
CA ALA A 443 4.38 -6.32 -7.38
C ALA A 443 3.78 -7.60 -6.77
N MET A 444 4.25 -8.05 -5.61
CA MET A 444 3.71 -9.22 -4.91
C MET A 444 2.45 -8.84 -4.13
N ASN A 445 1.32 -8.72 -4.82
CA ASN A 445 0.04 -8.31 -4.24
C ASN A 445 -1.08 -9.26 -4.70
N TRP A 446 -1.32 -10.32 -3.96
CA TRP A 446 -2.33 -11.35 -4.19
C TRP A 446 -2.27 -12.00 -5.58
N GLN A 447 -3.03 -11.48 -6.53
CA GLN A 447 -3.14 -12.02 -7.88
C GLN A 447 -2.99 -10.94 -8.94
N GLY A 448 -2.27 -11.28 -10.00
CA GLY A 448 -2.30 -10.58 -11.27
C GLY A 448 -3.29 -11.22 -12.24
N ARG A 449 -3.44 -10.61 -13.43
CA ARG A 449 -4.30 -11.13 -14.49
C ARG A 449 -3.53 -11.20 -15.81
N LEU A 450 -3.25 -12.42 -16.23
CA LEU A 450 -2.67 -12.71 -17.55
C LEU A 450 -3.74 -12.46 -18.59
N ILE A 451 -3.44 -11.65 -19.60
CA ILE A 451 -4.36 -11.31 -20.70
C ILE A 451 -3.78 -11.72 -22.04
N ARG A 452 -4.60 -12.30 -22.92
CA ARG A 452 -4.16 -12.85 -24.20
C ARG A 452 -4.84 -12.16 -25.40
N PRO A 453 -4.24 -12.26 -26.61
CA PRO A 453 -4.79 -11.63 -27.83
C PRO A 453 -6.20 -12.09 -28.23
N ASP A 454 -6.56 -13.32 -27.86
CA ASP A 454 -7.88 -13.91 -28.14
C ASP A 454 -8.99 -13.42 -27.22
N GLY A 455 -8.68 -12.49 -26.28
CA GLY A 455 -9.60 -11.94 -25.31
C GLY A 455 -9.76 -12.80 -24.04
N THR A 456 -9.08 -13.94 -23.95
CA THR A 456 -9.10 -14.74 -22.73
C THR A 456 -8.21 -14.14 -21.64
N SER A 457 -8.59 -14.35 -20.39
CA SER A 457 -7.81 -13.90 -19.24
C SER A 457 -7.79 -14.93 -18.12
N GLN A 458 -6.76 -14.86 -17.28
CA GLN A 458 -6.55 -15.82 -16.19
C GLN A 458 -5.94 -15.15 -14.96
N GLY A 459 -6.46 -15.48 -13.78
CA GLY A 459 -5.83 -15.10 -12.50
C GLY A 459 -4.49 -15.81 -12.31
N VAL A 460 -3.48 -15.08 -11.83
CA VAL A 460 -2.10 -15.56 -11.66
C VAL A 460 -1.61 -15.20 -10.26
N GLY A 461 -1.12 -16.18 -9.50
CA GLY A 461 -0.46 -15.95 -8.22
C GLY A 461 0.85 -15.17 -8.40
N LEU A 462 1.10 -14.18 -7.54
CA LEU A 462 2.27 -13.30 -7.63
C LEU A 462 3.35 -13.61 -6.59
N TYR A 463 3.10 -14.57 -5.70
CA TYR A 463 4.08 -15.00 -4.70
C TYR A 463 4.97 -16.12 -5.22
N PRO A 464 6.26 -16.17 -4.82
CA PRO A 464 7.15 -17.24 -5.23
C PRO A 464 6.70 -18.60 -4.65
N GLY A 465 6.87 -19.65 -5.43
CA GLY A 465 6.57 -21.01 -5.00
C GLY A 465 7.70 -21.71 -4.22
N TYR A 466 8.75 -20.98 -3.83
CA TYR A 466 9.92 -21.50 -3.12
C TYR A 466 10.36 -20.52 -2.04
N PRO A 467 10.94 -21.03 -0.93
CA PRO A 467 11.41 -20.16 0.15
C PRO A 467 12.73 -19.48 -0.19
N SER A 468 12.81 -18.20 0.11
CA SER A 468 14.07 -17.46 0.17
C SER A 468 14.88 -17.87 1.38
N LYS A 469 16.21 -17.95 1.29
CA LYS A 469 17.06 -18.47 2.37
C LYS A 469 18.04 -17.44 2.88
N GLU A 470 18.09 -17.31 4.20
CA GLU A 470 19.16 -16.61 4.88
C GLU A 470 19.89 -17.56 5.82
N GLN A 471 21.22 -17.62 5.73
CA GLN A 471 22.06 -18.48 6.54
C GLN A 471 23.13 -17.65 7.25
N THR A 472 23.15 -17.75 8.59
CA THR A 472 24.10 -17.05 9.44
C THR A 472 25.01 -18.08 10.15
N TYR A 473 26.31 -17.95 9.97
CA TYR A 473 27.33 -18.77 10.62
C TYR A 473 28.15 -17.89 11.54
N VAL A 474 28.24 -18.26 12.82
CA VAL A 474 28.96 -17.52 13.85
C VAL A 474 30.00 -18.42 14.52
N GLN A 475 31.19 -17.89 14.65
CA GLN A 475 32.23 -18.42 15.52
C GLN A 475 32.53 -17.37 16.59
N ALA A 476 32.28 -17.70 17.84
CA ALA A 476 32.41 -16.78 18.95
C ALA A 476 33.31 -17.35 20.04
N GLU A 477 34.00 -16.45 20.72
CA GLU A 477 34.82 -16.73 21.91
C GLU A 477 34.65 -15.62 22.94
N ILE A 478 34.90 -15.93 24.20
CA ILE A 478 34.83 -14.97 25.31
C ILE A 478 36.25 -14.55 25.65
N ILE A 479 36.59 -13.29 25.45
CA ILE A 479 37.92 -12.70 25.69
C ILE A 479 37.76 -11.59 26.72
N ASN A 480 38.37 -11.73 27.90
CA ASN A 480 38.31 -10.73 28.98
C ASN A 480 36.87 -10.28 29.32
N GLY A 481 35.91 -11.20 29.31
CA GLY A 481 34.50 -10.93 29.64
C GLY A 481 33.70 -10.30 28.48
N VAL A 482 34.32 -10.12 27.33
CA VAL A 482 33.65 -9.61 26.10
C VAL A 482 33.44 -10.74 25.10
N LEU A 483 32.28 -10.79 24.48
CA LEU A 483 32.02 -11.72 23.39
C LEU A 483 32.63 -11.16 22.10
N GLU A 484 33.57 -11.90 21.53
CA GLU A 484 34.13 -11.63 20.20
C GLU A 484 33.62 -12.67 19.21
N ALA A 485 33.06 -12.20 18.10
CA ALA A 485 32.44 -13.07 17.10
C ALA A 485 32.91 -12.76 15.67
N ARG A 486 33.07 -13.81 14.88
CA ARG A 486 33.18 -13.74 13.42
C ARG A 486 31.89 -14.24 12.81
N VAL A 487 31.24 -13.39 12.04
CA VAL A 487 29.94 -13.65 11.42
C VAL A 487 30.10 -13.77 9.91
N ARG A 488 29.44 -14.76 9.32
CA ARG A 488 29.26 -14.91 7.88
C ARG A 488 27.77 -15.08 7.62
N GLN A 489 27.23 -14.23 6.74
CA GLN A 489 25.82 -14.33 6.34
C GLN A 489 25.73 -14.55 4.83
N ARG A 490 24.84 -15.43 4.42
CA ARG A 490 24.48 -15.64 3.02
C ARG A 490 22.99 -15.36 2.89
N LYS A 491 22.68 -14.29 2.16
CA LYS A 491 21.30 -13.89 1.82
C LYS A 491 21.01 -14.34 0.40
N GLY A 492 19.97 -15.16 0.21
CA GLY A 492 19.54 -15.66 -1.09
C GLY A 492 18.22 -15.04 -1.54
N ASP A 493 17.94 -15.12 -2.83
CA ASP A 493 16.66 -14.74 -3.45
C ASP A 493 16.15 -13.36 -3.01
N HIS A 494 14.95 -13.29 -2.40
CA HIS A 494 14.37 -12.02 -1.93
C HIS A 494 15.19 -11.33 -0.86
N PHE A 495 15.85 -12.07 0.05
CA PHE A 495 16.76 -11.44 1.02
C PHE A 495 17.95 -10.75 0.35
N ALA A 496 18.50 -11.37 -0.71
CA ALA A 496 19.58 -10.75 -1.49
C ALA A 496 19.09 -9.52 -2.26
N ARG A 497 17.89 -9.61 -2.86
CA ARG A 497 17.27 -8.50 -3.57
C ARG A 497 17.02 -7.31 -2.66
N GLU A 498 16.41 -7.54 -1.48
CA GLU A 498 16.09 -6.48 -0.51
C GLU A 498 17.36 -5.81 0.02
N TYR A 499 18.38 -6.60 0.35
CA TYR A 499 19.67 -6.04 0.78
C TYR A 499 20.32 -5.17 -0.31
N ARG A 500 20.22 -5.57 -1.58
CA ARG A 500 20.72 -4.75 -2.71
C ARG A 500 19.92 -3.49 -2.90
N GLU A 501 18.60 -3.57 -2.89
CA GLU A 501 17.69 -2.42 -3.03
C GLU A 501 18.00 -1.34 -1.97
N GLU A 502 18.29 -1.77 -0.75
CA GLU A 502 18.59 -0.87 0.37
C GLU A 502 20.03 -0.33 0.33
N PHE A 503 21.01 -1.18 0.06
CA PHE A 503 22.41 -0.84 0.33
C PHE A 503 23.30 -0.67 -0.89
N VAL A 504 22.87 -0.96 -2.11
CA VAL A 504 23.74 -0.88 -3.32
C VAL A 504 24.34 0.50 -3.56
N ASN A 505 23.62 1.55 -3.16
CA ASN A 505 24.06 2.95 -3.27
C ASN A 505 24.36 3.60 -1.90
N SER A 506 24.36 2.82 -0.82
CA SER A 506 24.53 3.31 0.54
C SER A 506 26.01 3.23 0.96
N PRO A 507 26.52 4.18 1.77
CA PRO A 507 27.86 4.10 2.32
C PRO A 507 28.01 2.92 3.28
N LEU A 508 29.26 2.50 3.52
CA LEU A 508 29.56 1.35 4.37
C LEU A 508 29.04 1.52 5.82
N GLU A 509 29.06 2.74 6.33
CA GLU A 509 28.55 3.08 7.66
C GLU A 509 27.06 2.79 7.80
N SER A 510 26.27 3.04 6.75
CA SER A 510 24.83 2.72 6.73
C SER A 510 24.60 1.22 6.73
N GLN A 511 25.43 0.45 5.99
CA GLN A 511 25.36 -1.01 6.00
C GLN A 511 25.72 -1.58 7.39
N ILE A 512 26.76 -1.04 8.04
CA ILE A 512 27.15 -1.40 9.41
C ILE A 512 26.00 -1.07 10.38
N SER A 513 25.37 0.10 10.24
CA SER A 513 24.25 0.49 11.09
C SER A 513 23.05 -0.45 10.94
N GLY A 514 22.73 -0.88 9.71
CA GLY A 514 21.65 -1.83 9.44
C GLY A 514 21.89 -3.26 9.96
N LEU A 515 23.13 -3.61 10.29
CA LEU A 515 23.47 -4.91 10.89
C LEU A 515 23.45 -4.90 12.43
N LYS A 516 23.39 -3.74 13.07
CA LYS A 516 23.35 -3.62 14.53
C LYS A 516 21.92 -3.93 15.02
N PRO A 517 21.78 -4.80 16.05
CA PRO A 517 20.49 -5.02 16.66
C PRO A 517 20.01 -3.77 17.41
N GLU A 518 18.69 -3.55 17.37
CA GLU A 518 18.08 -2.50 18.19
C GLU A 518 18.29 -2.82 19.68
N ASN A 519 18.64 -1.81 20.48
CA ASN A 519 18.77 -1.89 21.94
C ASN A 519 19.92 -2.78 22.47
N GLU A 520 20.87 -3.17 21.64
CA GLU A 520 22.09 -3.87 22.12
C GLU A 520 23.36 -3.12 21.73
N ILE A 521 24.37 -3.15 22.63
CA ILE A 521 25.67 -2.56 22.38
C ILE A 521 26.52 -3.58 21.63
N VAL A 522 26.58 -3.45 20.32
CA VAL A 522 27.40 -4.29 19.43
C VAL A 522 28.25 -3.40 18.55
N GLU A 523 29.57 -3.61 18.59
CA GLU A 523 30.50 -2.99 17.67
C GLU A 523 30.76 -3.91 16.48
N ILE A 524 30.54 -3.42 15.28
CA ILE A 524 30.78 -4.16 14.04
C ILE A 524 31.97 -3.55 13.32
N SER A 525 32.90 -4.40 12.90
CA SER A 525 34.11 -4.02 12.16
C SER A 525 34.43 -5.02 11.06
N GLU A 526 35.37 -4.63 10.16
CA GLU A 526 35.84 -5.47 9.05
C GLU A 526 34.69 -6.03 8.18
N LEU A 527 33.66 -5.21 7.91
CA LEU A 527 32.57 -5.62 7.04
C LEU A 527 33.05 -5.73 5.59
N GLU A 528 32.90 -6.94 5.04
CA GLU A 528 33.05 -7.22 3.61
C GLU A 528 31.70 -7.68 3.06
N VAL A 529 31.27 -7.10 1.94
CA VAL A 529 30.07 -7.49 1.23
C VAL A 529 30.42 -7.87 -0.20
N LYS A 530 30.14 -9.12 -0.58
CA LYS A 530 30.39 -9.64 -1.93
C LYS A 530 29.06 -9.74 -2.68
N ASP A 531 29.15 -9.55 -4.01
CA ASP A 531 28.04 -9.68 -4.95
C ASP A 531 26.91 -8.64 -4.75
N LEU A 532 27.21 -7.51 -4.10
CA LEU A 532 26.24 -6.44 -3.86
C LEU A 532 25.73 -5.79 -5.17
N GLN A 533 26.62 -5.59 -6.14
CA GLN A 533 26.29 -4.96 -7.43
C GLN A 533 26.02 -5.96 -8.56
N SER A 534 26.14 -7.25 -8.30
CA SER A 534 25.90 -8.29 -9.29
C SER A 534 24.45 -8.78 -9.26
N ASN A 535 24.02 -9.45 -10.35
CA ASN A 535 22.74 -10.16 -10.39
C ASN A 535 22.88 -11.64 -9.94
N SER A 536 23.90 -11.97 -9.12
CA SER A 536 24.05 -13.30 -8.56
C SER A 536 22.87 -13.65 -7.65
N GLU A 537 22.62 -14.93 -7.45
CA GLU A 537 21.51 -15.39 -6.58
C GLU A 537 21.68 -14.96 -5.13
N ASN A 538 22.92 -14.74 -4.67
CA ASN A 538 23.22 -14.47 -3.27
C ASN A 538 24.00 -13.17 -3.08
N VAL A 539 23.83 -12.58 -1.87
CA VAL A 539 24.73 -11.58 -1.30
C VAL A 539 25.42 -12.23 -0.10
N ASN A 540 26.75 -12.13 -0.03
CA ASN A 540 27.53 -12.72 1.04
C ASN A 540 28.19 -11.62 1.88
N LEU A 541 27.96 -11.66 3.20
CA LEU A 541 28.54 -10.73 4.16
C LEU A 541 29.52 -11.48 5.08
N SER A 542 30.61 -10.82 5.46
CA SER A 542 31.46 -11.26 6.55
C SER A 542 31.91 -10.06 7.39
N TYR A 543 31.87 -10.21 8.72
CA TYR A 543 32.25 -9.14 9.64
C TYR A 543 32.68 -9.67 11.00
N LYS A 544 33.32 -8.82 11.79
CA LYS A 544 33.60 -9.06 13.22
C LYS A 544 32.57 -8.28 14.05
N ALA A 545 32.16 -8.87 15.17
CA ALA A 545 31.28 -8.25 16.14
C ALA A 545 31.87 -8.41 17.56
N SER A 546 31.87 -7.32 18.33
CA SER A 546 32.23 -7.28 19.73
C SER A 546 31.01 -6.85 20.56
N ALA A 547 30.60 -7.67 21.51
CA ALA A 547 29.37 -7.48 22.28
C ALA A 547 29.60 -7.69 23.79
N PRO A 548 29.94 -6.62 24.53
CA PRO A 548 30.29 -6.71 25.96
C PRO A 548 29.08 -7.06 26.86
N ALA A 549 27.87 -6.66 26.44
CA ALA A 549 26.66 -6.83 27.27
C ALA A 549 25.97 -8.20 27.14
N VAL A 550 26.46 -9.09 26.26
CA VAL A 550 25.81 -10.39 25.99
C VAL A 550 26.13 -11.41 27.08
N ILE A 551 27.18 -11.18 27.87
CA ILE A 551 27.65 -12.08 28.92
C ILE A 551 27.41 -11.41 30.28
N GLU A 552 26.76 -12.16 31.19
CA GLU A 552 26.56 -11.75 32.57
C GLU A 552 27.46 -12.62 33.47
N ASP A 553 28.40 -12.01 34.23
CA ASP A 553 29.19 -12.68 35.26
C ASP A 553 28.53 -12.47 36.63
N ILE A 554 28.02 -13.54 37.22
CA ILE A 554 27.40 -13.54 38.54
C ILE A 554 28.19 -14.48 39.46
N ASN A 555 29.00 -13.93 40.36
CA ASN A 555 29.82 -14.66 41.29
C ASN A 555 30.82 -15.67 40.65
N GLY A 556 31.28 -15.39 39.45
CA GLY A 556 32.19 -16.25 38.69
C GLY A 556 31.50 -17.33 37.87
N GLU A 557 30.18 -17.32 37.78
CA GLU A 557 29.39 -18.07 36.81
C GLU A 557 29.03 -17.18 35.65
N LEU A 558 29.22 -17.68 34.42
CA LEU A 558 28.88 -16.92 33.20
C LEU A 558 27.52 -17.36 32.64
N TYR A 559 26.66 -16.39 32.43
CA TYR A 559 25.35 -16.55 31.82
C TYR A 559 25.30 -15.86 30.46
N LEU A 560 24.93 -16.59 29.42
CA LEU A 560 24.79 -16.03 28.06
C LEU A 560 23.66 -16.73 27.28
N SER A 561 22.92 -15.99 26.45
CA SER A 561 22.05 -16.61 25.44
C SER A 561 22.91 -17.17 24.32
N PRO A 562 22.72 -18.46 23.93
CA PRO A 562 23.50 -18.99 22.81
C PRO A 562 23.10 -18.40 21.45
N MET A 563 21.98 -17.69 21.33
CA MET A 563 21.65 -16.86 20.17
C MET A 563 22.46 -15.56 20.10
N LEU A 564 23.18 -15.23 21.18
CA LEU A 564 24.00 -14.01 21.29
C LEU A 564 23.12 -12.77 21.09
N PHE A 565 23.58 -11.82 20.26
CA PHE A 565 22.85 -10.62 19.90
C PHE A 565 21.85 -10.82 18.75
N PHE A 566 21.64 -12.05 18.30
CA PHE A 566 20.61 -12.40 17.29
C PHE A 566 19.28 -12.83 17.90
N ALA A 567 19.19 -12.98 19.24
CA ALA A 567 17.97 -13.42 19.91
C ALA A 567 16.81 -12.45 19.69
N GLN A 568 15.66 -12.95 19.30
CA GLN A 568 14.43 -12.16 19.25
C GLN A 568 13.99 -11.82 20.67
N LYS A 569 13.88 -10.53 21.00
CA LYS A 569 13.60 -10.06 22.36
C LYS A 569 12.11 -9.95 22.66
N GLU A 570 11.30 -9.66 21.66
CA GLU A 570 9.87 -9.43 21.81
C GLU A 570 9.06 -10.18 20.75
N ASN A 571 7.89 -10.65 21.17
CA ASN A 571 6.91 -11.18 20.23
C ASN A 571 6.23 -10.02 19.51
N PRO A 572 6.29 -9.93 18.15
CA PRO A 572 5.60 -8.87 17.40
C PRO A 572 4.08 -8.97 17.49
N PHE A 573 3.55 -10.14 17.88
CA PHE A 573 2.12 -10.42 17.96
C PHE A 573 1.63 -10.24 19.40
N LYS A 574 1.40 -8.97 19.82
CA LYS A 574 1.01 -8.62 21.20
C LYS A 574 -0.51 -8.71 21.42
N ALA A 575 -1.32 -8.43 20.40
CA ALA A 575 -2.78 -8.39 20.52
C ALA A 575 -3.40 -9.75 20.90
N GLU A 576 -4.53 -9.72 21.63
CA GLU A 576 -5.29 -10.91 21.99
C GLU A 576 -5.96 -11.57 20.78
N SER A 577 -6.47 -10.75 19.87
CA SER A 577 -7.08 -11.17 18.61
C SER A 577 -6.54 -10.31 17.46
N ARG A 578 -6.73 -10.79 16.24
CA ARG A 578 -6.27 -10.12 15.04
C ARG A 578 -7.39 -10.04 14.01
N ASP A 579 -7.47 -8.89 13.35
CA ASP A 579 -8.49 -8.62 12.36
C ASP A 579 -8.06 -8.99 10.95
N TYR A 580 -6.78 -8.81 10.63
CA TYR A 580 -6.24 -8.94 9.30
C TYR A 580 -5.29 -10.13 9.18
N PRO A 581 -5.09 -10.70 7.99
CA PRO A 581 -4.07 -11.70 7.76
C PRO A 581 -2.68 -11.24 8.21
N VAL A 582 -1.85 -12.16 8.67
CA VAL A 582 -0.43 -11.92 8.88
C VAL A 582 0.28 -12.06 7.53
N TYR A 583 0.95 -10.99 7.11
CA TYR A 583 1.65 -10.91 5.84
C TYR A 583 3.16 -10.97 6.04
N PHE A 584 3.78 -12.07 5.65
CA PHE A 584 5.24 -12.28 5.72
C PHE A 584 5.98 -11.86 4.44
N GLY A 585 5.25 -11.56 3.38
CA GLY A 585 5.83 -11.10 2.10
C GLY A 585 6.11 -12.24 1.13
N TYR A 586 6.88 -13.22 1.53
CA TYR A 586 7.24 -14.40 0.75
C TYR A 586 7.58 -15.56 1.69
N PRO A 587 7.59 -16.82 1.20
CA PRO A 587 8.09 -17.96 1.98
C PRO A 587 9.59 -17.80 2.25
N PHE A 588 10.05 -18.14 3.46
CA PHE A 588 11.46 -18.01 3.80
C PHE A 588 11.95 -19.06 4.82
N SER A 589 13.27 -19.25 4.86
CA SER A 589 13.99 -19.97 5.91
C SER A 589 15.17 -19.13 6.41
N ASN A 590 15.17 -18.84 7.71
CA ASN A 590 16.26 -18.18 8.42
C ASN A 590 16.97 -19.21 9.28
N LYS A 591 18.25 -19.47 8.99
CA LYS A 591 19.05 -20.48 9.69
C LYS A 591 20.29 -19.90 10.34
N TYR A 592 20.45 -20.19 11.62
CA TYR A 592 21.62 -19.82 12.42
C TYR A 592 22.40 -21.07 12.80
N ASN A 593 23.72 -21.03 12.62
CA ASN A 593 24.67 -22.01 13.12
C ASN A 593 25.73 -21.27 13.92
N ILE A 594 25.66 -21.35 15.24
CA ILE A 594 26.49 -20.60 16.16
C ILE A 594 27.38 -21.57 16.94
N ASN A 595 28.69 -21.33 16.92
CA ASN A 595 29.67 -22.09 17.70
C ASN A 595 30.34 -21.13 18.69
N ILE A 596 30.20 -21.40 19.98
CA ILE A 596 30.77 -20.59 21.07
C ILE A 596 31.83 -21.42 21.74
N LYS A 597 33.08 -20.97 21.77
CA LYS A 597 34.17 -21.60 22.44
C LYS A 597 34.03 -21.42 23.96
N ILE A 598 34.00 -22.52 24.68
CA ILE A 598 33.96 -22.49 26.15
C ILE A 598 35.31 -21.96 26.67
N PRO A 599 35.31 -20.92 27.56
CA PRO A 599 36.54 -20.38 28.11
C PRO A 599 37.37 -21.43 28.88
N GLU A 600 38.69 -21.30 28.83
CA GLU A 600 39.58 -22.20 29.57
C GLU A 600 39.26 -22.11 31.06
N GLY A 601 39.17 -23.28 31.72
CA GLY A 601 38.81 -23.38 33.13
C GLY A 601 37.31 -23.31 33.43
N TYR A 602 36.44 -23.28 32.38
CA TYR A 602 34.97 -23.36 32.54
C TYR A 602 34.40 -24.65 31.93
N LYS A 603 33.25 -25.08 32.47
CA LYS A 603 32.43 -26.17 31.93
C LYS A 603 30.98 -25.74 31.85
N VAL A 604 30.23 -26.38 30.98
CA VAL A 604 28.75 -26.19 30.86
C VAL A 604 28.06 -26.91 32.02
N THR A 605 27.26 -26.19 32.77
CA THR A 605 26.41 -26.75 33.84
C THR A 605 24.92 -26.72 33.50
N SER A 606 24.50 -25.83 32.62
CA SER A 606 23.14 -25.80 32.10
C SER A 606 23.16 -25.43 30.63
N LEU A 607 22.35 -26.14 29.85
CA LEU A 607 22.17 -25.90 28.41
C LEU A 607 20.68 -25.92 28.07
N PRO A 608 20.16 -24.98 27.28
CA PRO A 608 18.77 -24.99 26.82
C PRO A 608 18.39 -26.30 26.12
N GLU A 609 17.24 -26.87 26.46
CA GLU A 609 16.71 -28.06 25.80
C GLU A 609 16.27 -27.73 24.35
N GLY A 610 16.45 -28.70 23.45
CA GLY A 610 16.00 -28.59 22.07
C GLY A 610 14.48 -28.58 21.96
N ILE A 611 13.94 -27.74 21.06
CA ILE A 611 12.51 -27.76 20.74
C ILE A 611 12.28 -27.80 19.22
N LYS A 612 11.11 -28.31 18.87
CA LYS A 612 10.55 -28.19 17.51
C LYS A 612 9.07 -27.82 17.62
N ALA A 613 8.71 -26.67 17.07
CA ALA A 613 7.34 -26.20 16.93
C ALA A 613 6.94 -26.20 15.44
N ASN A 614 5.67 -26.52 15.15
CA ASN A 614 5.16 -26.49 13.78
C ASN A 614 3.82 -25.74 13.76
N LEU A 615 3.61 -24.93 12.73
CA LEU A 615 2.29 -24.40 12.40
C LEU A 615 1.48 -25.47 11.64
N SER A 616 0.16 -25.46 11.85
CA SER A 616 -0.76 -26.36 11.13
C SER A 616 -0.61 -26.20 9.59
N ASN A 617 -1.03 -27.22 8.84
CA ASN A 617 -1.00 -27.20 7.36
C ASN A 617 0.37 -26.87 6.75
N ASN A 618 1.46 -27.19 7.45
CA ASN A 618 2.83 -26.89 7.01
C ASN A 618 3.08 -25.39 6.69
N MET A 619 2.37 -24.48 7.37
CA MET A 619 2.52 -23.03 7.16
C MET A 619 3.86 -22.50 7.67
N GLY A 620 4.50 -23.21 8.61
CA GLY A 620 5.82 -22.84 9.11
C GLY A 620 6.31 -23.80 10.19
N SER A 621 7.58 -23.70 10.54
CA SER A 621 8.22 -24.48 11.61
C SER A 621 9.33 -23.68 12.29
N TYR A 622 9.60 -24.01 13.54
CA TYR A 622 10.74 -23.51 14.29
C TYR A 622 11.46 -24.67 14.95
N THR A 623 12.79 -24.73 14.76
CA THR A 623 13.66 -25.75 15.36
C THR A 623 14.80 -25.05 16.08
N TYR A 624 15.04 -25.44 17.33
CA TYR A 624 16.16 -24.97 18.16
C TYR A 624 16.88 -26.17 18.77
N LEU A 625 18.18 -26.31 18.50
CA LEU A 625 19.01 -27.42 18.99
C LEU A 625 20.33 -26.88 19.52
N ALA A 626 20.57 -27.06 20.83
CA ALA A 626 21.82 -26.70 21.47
C ALA A 626 22.53 -27.97 22.01
N LYS A 627 23.85 -28.04 21.87
CA LYS A 627 24.65 -29.17 22.41
C LYS A 627 26.08 -28.69 22.70
N GLU A 628 26.71 -29.38 23.64
CA GLU A 628 28.14 -29.26 23.90
C GLU A 628 28.90 -30.35 23.15
N VAL A 629 29.90 -29.97 22.34
CA VAL A 629 30.76 -30.89 21.59
C VAL A 629 32.18 -30.33 21.53
N GLY A 630 33.13 -31.09 22.04
CA GLY A 630 34.56 -30.76 21.87
C GLY A 630 34.99 -29.40 22.45
N GLY A 631 34.48 -29.01 23.61
CA GLY A 631 34.76 -27.73 24.24
C GLY A 631 34.09 -26.51 23.57
N MET A 632 33.05 -26.78 22.80
CA MET A 632 32.23 -25.73 22.14
C MET A 632 30.76 -25.96 22.42
N ILE A 633 30.01 -24.87 22.62
CA ILE A 633 28.56 -24.86 22.55
C ILE A 633 28.20 -24.67 21.08
N GLN A 634 27.47 -25.64 20.54
CA GLN A 634 26.97 -25.60 19.16
C GLN A 634 25.46 -25.40 19.19
N LEU A 635 25.00 -24.32 18.56
CA LEU A 635 23.60 -24.00 18.38
C LEU A 635 23.22 -24.07 16.90
N SER A 636 22.10 -24.73 16.60
CA SER A 636 21.43 -24.67 15.30
C SER A 636 19.99 -24.25 15.49
N VAL A 637 19.60 -23.14 14.88
CA VAL A 637 18.24 -22.61 14.90
C VAL A 637 17.75 -22.42 13.48
N GLU A 638 16.50 -22.80 13.21
CA GLU A 638 15.89 -22.61 11.91
C GLU A 638 14.42 -22.21 12.09
N LEU A 639 14.06 -21.05 11.54
CA LEU A 639 12.68 -20.58 11.39
C LEU A 639 12.29 -20.67 9.91
N GLU A 640 11.26 -21.46 9.62
CA GLU A 640 10.68 -21.57 8.28
C GLU A 640 9.26 -21.01 8.28
N ILE A 641 8.95 -20.14 7.33
CA ILE A 641 7.60 -19.68 7.01
C ILE A 641 7.33 -20.08 5.55
N ASN A 642 6.40 -21.01 5.35
CA ASN A 642 6.05 -21.55 4.05
C ASN A 642 4.84 -20.82 3.41
N ALA A 643 3.98 -20.20 4.23
CA ALA A 643 2.84 -19.43 3.78
C ALA A 643 3.14 -17.93 3.86
N PRO A 644 3.18 -17.21 2.72
CA PRO A 644 3.44 -15.76 2.72
C PRO A 644 2.31 -14.96 3.37
N ILE A 645 1.11 -15.54 3.43
CA ILE A 645 -0.08 -14.97 4.07
C ILE A 645 -0.68 -16.03 4.99
N ILE A 646 -0.88 -15.69 6.26
CA ILE A 646 -1.58 -16.55 7.24
C ILE A 646 -2.86 -15.83 7.66
N LEU A 647 -4.00 -16.49 7.51
CA LEU A 647 -5.30 -15.88 7.80
C LEU A 647 -5.48 -15.58 9.29
N SER A 648 -6.29 -14.58 9.61
CA SER A 648 -6.54 -14.14 11.00
C SER A 648 -7.08 -15.24 11.91
N GLN A 649 -7.80 -16.23 11.38
CA GLN A 649 -8.27 -17.40 12.13
C GLN A 649 -7.13 -18.27 12.68
N ASP A 650 -5.95 -18.28 12.04
CA ASP A 650 -4.78 -19.05 12.43
C ASP A 650 -3.80 -18.22 13.30
N TYR A 651 -4.16 -16.96 13.59
CA TYR A 651 -3.31 -16.01 14.32
C TYR A 651 -2.79 -16.54 15.66
N GLN A 652 -3.63 -17.22 16.44
CA GLN A 652 -3.24 -17.72 17.75
C GLN A 652 -2.08 -18.73 17.69
N PHE A 653 -2.02 -19.54 16.63
CA PHE A 653 -0.91 -20.47 16.42
C PHE A 653 0.39 -19.73 16.11
N VAL A 654 0.32 -18.67 15.28
CA VAL A 654 1.47 -17.82 14.98
C VAL A 654 1.96 -17.11 16.24
N LYS A 655 1.06 -16.49 17.01
CA LYS A 655 1.38 -15.81 18.29
C LYS A 655 2.05 -16.77 19.26
N ALA A 656 1.50 -17.98 19.42
CA ALA A 656 2.06 -19.00 20.32
C ALA A 656 3.45 -19.46 19.88
N MET A 657 3.67 -19.69 18.58
CA MET A 657 4.99 -20.06 18.05
C MET A 657 6.03 -18.95 18.31
N PHE A 658 5.68 -17.69 18.04
CA PHE A 658 6.60 -16.57 18.29
C PHE A 658 6.84 -16.31 19.77
N THR A 659 5.88 -16.64 20.66
CA THR A 659 6.11 -16.64 22.10
C THR A 659 7.17 -17.69 22.49
N GLN A 660 7.04 -18.92 21.96
CA GLN A 660 8.05 -19.96 22.20
C GLN A 660 9.42 -19.60 21.63
N ILE A 661 9.48 -18.93 20.47
CA ILE A 661 10.74 -18.44 19.88
C ILE A 661 11.42 -17.48 20.87
N VAL A 662 10.71 -16.45 21.33
CA VAL A 662 11.25 -15.45 22.27
C VAL A 662 11.72 -16.09 23.57
N GLU A 663 10.91 -16.96 24.16
CA GLU A 663 11.26 -17.68 25.40
C GLU A 663 12.54 -18.51 25.19
N LYS A 664 12.57 -19.30 24.10
CA LYS A 664 13.67 -20.22 23.83
C LYS A 664 14.98 -19.52 23.47
N GLU A 665 14.94 -18.49 22.67
CA GLU A 665 16.13 -17.75 22.25
C GLU A 665 16.75 -16.91 23.37
N ASN A 666 15.99 -16.60 24.42
CA ASN A 666 16.50 -15.88 25.60
C ASN A 666 16.89 -16.78 26.78
N GLU A 667 16.69 -18.10 26.68
CA GLU A 667 17.21 -19.04 27.66
C GLU A 667 18.74 -18.95 27.73
N LYS A 668 19.27 -19.08 28.94
CA LYS A 668 20.70 -18.93 29.18
C LYS A 668 21.42 -20.27 29.25
N VAL A 669 22.60 -20.32 28.66
CA VAL A 669 23.63 -21.30 29.01
C VAL A 669 24.32 -20.83 30.30
N VAL A 670 24.65 -21.75 31.19
CA VAL A 670 25.42 -21.47 32.41
C VAL A 670 26.76 -22.19 32.35
N LEU A 671 27.82 -21.39 32.48
CA LEU A 671 29.19 -21.90 32.58
C LEU A 671 29.71 -21.65 33.99
N THR A 672 30.21 -22.71 34.63
CA THR A 672 30.86 -22.63 35.95
C THR A 672 32.34 -22.97 35.82
N LYS A 673 33.14 -22.55 36.80
CA LYS A 673 34.54 -22.96 36.88
C LYS A 673 34.65 -24.49 36.99
N ALA A 674 35.58 -25.08 36.21
CA ALA A 674 35.78 -26.52 36.10
C ALA A 674 36.40 -27.14 37.35
#